data_44d4937739030ce59e4a43a44e390bd7
#
_entry.id   44d4937739030ce59e4a43a44e390bd7
#
_cell.length_a   1.000
_cell.length_b   1.000
_cell.length_c   1.000
_cell.angle_alpha   90.00
_cell.angle_beta   90.00
_cell.angle_gamma   90.00
#
_symmetry.space_group_name_H-M   'P 1'
#
loop_
_entity.id
_entity.type
_entity.pdbx_description
1 polymer ?
#
loop_
_entity_poly.entity_id
_entity_poly.type
_entity_poly.pdbx_seq_one_letter_code
_entity_poly.pdbx_strand_id
1 'polypeptide(L)'
;MIKISYIFISAAAIGAAAAAPPEIPRVLTQWTGQHADSARWELADVAKTRGSGLPAYQVWQRAGGDGFAVVSADTPQPFLLAIAERGDYSALPPAAKALLESYADAPDHTRAESGGTGWPSIEPMLYTRWGQDTPYNLLCPRVDSIPTYTGCVATAMAQIMNRYRHPAEHGSGSHSYRWGSTPVTTDFDTIPLDWDVMQNVYAGAFSTGDSEADHAVARLMYACAASVDMRFGTTVSATYGERTAVALRQFFGYGDGCRARRRDYHNTPEWETMIYDEISSGRPVLYCGTSGQEAHAFVCDGYREGLFHINWGWDGSADGYYNITRLAPQHDDGSGDQDFRSNQIAVTGISPLSPAVAPMPEILCTGDFTTTGTSPWVVGKTVDIAISRTGLANYSFAPHTFTPGLKVFGNGLIKYYQAPSETTLSGMTDAAIPSGINSYEVGIPVNSLPEGTYRGVPAVIIDGAWHDVAVGAGRLSDILITIDADGNIDASQGDCRGASPLSAYNTMFAEQDSRGGVSTTVTVSGAPYNGTVSVIDLTGEGPAMKSTVEVALAEGESREIFIPFEHVESPGQLVICLADKAGRHITPATTIYVYEPAQPSRVILSDYHIETSPGCDGIITATVWPETAADKTLTWSSGDSNVATVDGGRFTAHSNGQTTLTATTANGVTATADIFVRPLPASVTLTPDPVDVPLGYTATLQAVIEPADAIGRELIWSSSDPAVIEVDDTGILTARSQGECVITATTANGTEGHAVARGVKVQVESISLTPTEIEAVEGTEVSVDVVVSPEYATDKSLIWASSHTSIARADNGIVSVTGEGEAEITVTAADGGGASATILVTGLSGIAETRSAACWDVTDLSGTTVVKDADADTLRALPKGVYILRNGNEVRKYVR
;
A
#
# COMPACT_ATOMS: atom_id res chain seq x y z
N MET A 1 -19.73 -27.12 18.47
CA MET A 1 -18.36 -27.60 18.71
C MET A 1 -17.91 -28.29 17.42
N ILE A 2 -17.32 -27.57 16.51
CA ILE A 2 -16.65 -28.12 15.33
C ILE A 2 -15.19 -27.65 15.45
N LYS A 3 -14.31 -28.62 15.64
CA LYS A 3 -12.87 -28.41 15.69
C LYS A 3 -12.37 -28.13 14.29
N ILE A 4 -11.85 -26.93 14.06
CA ILE A 4 -11.03 -26.64 12.89
C ILE A 4 -9.60 -27.04 13.27
N SER A 5 -9.11 -28.09 12.61
CA SER A 5 -7.72 -28.52 12.74
C SER A 5 -6.84 -27.66 11.87
N TYR A 6 -5.99 -26.88 12.49
CA TYR A 6 -4.86 -26.25 11.82
C TYR A 6 -3.88 -27.34 11.37
N ILE A 7 -3.68 -27.45 10.06
CA ILE A 7 -2.59 -28.25 9.51
C ILE A 7 -1.34 -27.35 9.50
N PHE A 8 -0.47 -27.52 10.47
CA PHE A 8 0.91 -27.08 10.39
C PHE A 8 1.63 -27.96 9.38
N ILE A 9 1.94 -27.43 8.20
CA ILE A 9 2.91 -28.07 7.32
C ILE A 9 4.29 -27.72 7.85
N SER A 10 4.88 -28.64 8.60
CA SER A 10 6.29 -28.58 8.96
C SER A 10 7.13 -28.74 7.68
N ALA A 11 7.99 -27.80 7.40
CA ALA A 11 9.03 -27.91 6.39
C ALA A 11 9.96 -29.09 6.77
N ALA A 12 9.74 -30.23 6.13
CA ALA A 12 10.68 -31.35 6.17
C ALA A 12 11.87 -30.99 5.27
N ALA A 13 13.06 -31.01 5.86
CA ALA A 13 14.33 -30.77 5.22
C ALA A 13 14.54 -31.72 4.03
N ILE A 14 14.61 -31.16 2.83
CA ILE A 14 15.31 -31.74 1.70
C ILE A 14 16.62 -30.97 1.59
N GLY A 15 17.74 -31.66 1.81
CA GLY A 15 19.06 -31.09 1.64
C GLY A 15 19.28 -30.67 0.19
N ALA A 16 19.19 -29.38 -0.06
CA ALA A 16 19.69 -28.70 -1.24
C ALA A 16 20.64 -27.62 -0.74
N ALA A 17 21.73 -27.41 -1.47
CA ALA A 17 22.70 -26.33 -1.23
C ALA A 17 21.95 -25.06 -0.89
N ALA A 18 22.36 -24.36 0.17
CA ALA A 18 21.78 -23.08 0.59
C ALA A 18 21.75 -22.16 -0.63
N ALA A 19 20.57 -21.94 -1.19
CA ALA A 19 20.35 -20.89 -2.17
C ALA A 19 20.70 -19.58 -1.47
N ALA A 20 21.45 -18.72 -2.14
CA ALA A 20 21.69 -17.37 -1.65
C ALA A 20 20.32 -16.73 -1.28
N PRO A 21 20.26 -15.96 -0.17
CA PRO A 21 19.01 -15.29 0.19
C PRO A 21 18.53 -14.49 -1.05
N PRO A 22 17.20 -14.46 -1.29
CA PRO A 22 16.66 -13.73 -2.44
C PRO A 22 17.09 -12.28 -2.35
N GLU A 23 17.67 -11.76 -3.46
CA GLU A 23 18.06 -10.34 -3.54
C GLU A 23 16.81 -9.47 -3.36
N ILE A 24 16.94 -8.44 -2.53
CA ILE A 24 15.88 -7.45 -2.34
C ILE A 24 15.66 -6.72 -3.67
N PRO A 25 14.41 -6.67 -4.19
CA PRO A 25 14.15 -6.00 -5.45
C PRO A 25 14.61 -4.54 -5.44
N ARG A 26 15.33 -4.11 -6.49
CA ARG A 26 15.85 -2.73 -6.61
C ARG A 26 14.75 -1.68 -6.43
N VAL A 27 13.53 -1.96 -6.90
CA VAL A 27 12.38 -1.06 -6.73
C VAL A 27 12.08 -0.75 -5.26
N LEU A 28 12.29 -1.69 -4.32
CA LEU A 28 12.13 -1.44 -2.89
C LEU A 28 13.20 -0.50 -2.34
N THR A 29 14.44 -0.68 -2.77
CA THR A 29 15.54 0.18 -2.35
C THR A 29 15.42 1.59 -2.95
N GLN A 30 14.88 1.71 -4.15
CA GLN A 30 14.61 3.00 -4.79
C GLN A 30 13.45 3.74 -4.11
N TRP A 31 12.34 3.05 -3.83
CA TRP A 31 11.18 3.64 -3.17
C TRP A 31 11.47 4.08 -1.73
N THR A 32 12.13 3.23 -0.97
CA THR A 32 12.52 3.54 0.41
C THR A 32 13.63 4.57 0.48
N GLY A 33 14.19 4.96 -0.65
CA GLY A 33 15.19 5.91 -1.00
C GLY A 33 15.83 6.71 0.11
N GLN A 34 17.15 6.93 0.16
CA GLN A 34 17.92 7.90 0.96
C GLN A 34 17.63 8.09 2.48
N HIS A 35 16.49 7.59 3.01
CA HIS A 35 16.15 7.55 4.43
C HIS A 35 15.98 6.14 4.99
N ALA A 36 16.38 5.14 4.23
CA ALA A 36 16.38 3.79 4.73
C ALA A 36 17.56 3.62 5.70
N ASP A 37 17.30 3.92 6.97
CA ASP A 37 17.84 3.02 7.99
C ASP A 37 17.69 1.61 7.43
N SER A 38 18.72 0.83 7.43
CA SER A 38 18.93 -0.53 6.99
C SER A 38 17.81 -1.51 7.44
N ALA A 39 16.54 -1.18 7.11
CA ALA A 39 15.42 -2.05 7.36
C ALA A 39 15.62 -3.27 6.46
N ARG A 40 16.10 -4.35 7.04
CA ARG A 40 16.16 -5.63 6.36
C ARG A 40 14.74 -6.00 5.94
N TRP A 41 14.56 -6.20 4.67
CA TRP A 41 13.36 -6.78 4.10
C TRP A 41 13.53 -8.29 4.05
N GLU A 42 12.53 -9.02 4.50
CA GLU A 42 12.50 -10.47 4.48
C GLU A 42 11.36 -10.91 3.57
N LEU A 43 11.64 -11.87 2.68
CA LEU A 43 10.61 -12.43 1.80
C LEU A 43 9.61 -13.21 2.65
N ALA A 44 8.38 -12.70 2.74
CA ALA A 44 7.32 -13.28 3.56
C ALA A 44 6.44 -14.26 2.78
N ASP A 45 6.16 -13.96 1.50
CA ASP A 45 5.27 -14.78 0.68
C ASP A 45 5.56 -14.61 -0.83
N VAL A 46 5.14 -15.60 -1.64
CA VAL A 46 5.19 -15.55 -3.10
C VAL A 46 3.86 -16.05 -3.65
N ALA A 47 3.04 -15.13 -4.12
CA ALA A 47 1.78 -15.49 -4.77
C ALA A 47 2.03 -15.98 -6.19
N LYS A 48 1.19 -16.91 -6.65
CA LYS A 48 1.27 -17.50 -7.98
C LYS A 48 -0.01 -17.21 -8.76
N THR A 49 0.13 -17.01 -10.06
CA THR A 49 -1.03 -16.89 -10.95
C THR A 49 -1.83 -18.20 -10.97
N ARG A 50 -3.15 -18.10 -10.93
CA ARG A 50 -4.05 -19.29 -10.89
C ARG A 50 -3.93 -20.16 -12.15
N GLY A 51 -3.64 -19.59 -13.30
CA GLY A 51 -3.60 -20.31 -14.57
C GLY A 51 -2.26 -20.97 -14.87
N SER A 52 -1.14 -20.25 -14.72
CA SER A 52 0.20 -20.72 -15.11
C SER A 52 0.99 -21.31 -13.94
N GLY A 53 0.63 -21.00 -12.70
CA GLY A 53 1.38 -21.36 -11.48
C GLY A 53 2.74 -20.66 -11.37
N LEU A 54 3.02 -19.68 -12.23
CA LEU A 54 4.22 -18.85 -12.17
C LEU A 54 4.08 -17.82 -11.04
N PRO A 55 5.19 -17.34 -10.45
CA PRO A 55 5.15 -16.27 -9.47
C PRO A 55 4.50 -15.00 -10.06
N ALA A 56 3.46 -14.49 -9.43
CA ALA A 56 2.79 -13.26 -9.82
C ALA A 56 3.37 -12.05 -9.10
N TYR A 57 3.53 -12.17 -7.79
CA TYR A 57 4.17 -11.15 -6.97
C TYR A 57 4.89 -11.75 -5.77
N GLN A 58 5.76 -10.98 -5.17
CA GLN A 58 6.47 -11.27 -3.92
C GLN A 58 6.03 -10.31 -2.84
N VAL A 59 5.86 -10.81 -1.63
CA VAL A 59 5.58 -10.00 -0.44
C VAL A 59 6.84 -9.94 0.41
N TRP A 60 7.28 -8.73 0.72
CA TRP A 60 8.44 -8.45 1.52
C TRP A 60 8.00 -7.77 2.81
N GLN A 61 8.31 -8.37 3.96
CA GLN A 61 8.03 -7.85 5.30
C GLN A 61 9.26 -7.15 5.85
N ARG A 62 9.11 -6.03 6.53
CA ARG A 62 10.23 -5.42 7.25
C ARG A 62 10.64 -6.30 8.42
N ALA A 63 11.94 -6.47 8.64
CA ALA A 63 12.47 -7.14 9.80
C ALA A 63 12.01 -6.40 11.08
N GLY A 64 11.33 -7.11 11.96
CA GLY A 64 10.69 -6.52 13.13
C GLY A 64 9.16 -6.40 13.03
N GLY A 65 8.58 -6.72 11.87
CA GLY A 65 7.12 -6.93 11.73
C GLY A 65 6.30 -5.67 11.49
N ASP A 66 6.90 -4.49 11.28
CA ASP A 66 6.14 -3.25 11.09
C ASP A 66 6.32 -2.70 9.66
N GLY A 67 5.39 -3.05 8.79
CA GLY A 67 5.34 -2.64 7.39
C GLY A 67 5.73 -3.75 6.40
N PHE A 68 5.09 -3.77 5.24
CA PHE A 68 5.34 -4.74 4.18
C PHE A 68 5.28 -4.09 2.79
N ALA A 69 5.81 -4.77 1.78
CA ALA A 69 5.72 -4.36 0.38
C ALA A 69 5.34 -5.54 -0.52
N VAL A 70 4.64 -5.26 -1.59
CA VAL A 70 4.26 -6.22 -2.63
C VAL A 70 4.88 -5.79 -3.94
N VAL A 71 5.66 -6.68 -4.55
CA VAL A 71 6.44 -6.40 -5.75
C VAL A 71 6.08 -7.43 -6.82
N SER A 72 5.87 -7.00 -8.06
CA SER A 72 5.62 -7.91 -9.17
C SER A 72 6.79 -8.90 -9.35
N ALA A 73 6.47 -10.16 -9.65
CA ALA A 73 7.49 -11.22 -9.74
C ALA A 73 7.68 -11.82 -11.14
N ASP A 74 6.83 -11.46 -12.07
CA ASP A 74 6.67 -12.07 -13.38
C ASP A 74 7.13 -11.18 -14.54
N THR A 75 7.76 -10.07 -14.23
CA THR A 75 8.33 -9.14 -15.20
C THR A 75 9.86 -9.11 -15.13
N PRO A 76 10.57 -8.87 -16.25
CA PRO A 76 12.01 -8.67 -16.23
C PRO A 76 12.45 -7.45 -15.40
N GLN A 77 11.55 -6.51 -15.18
CA GLN A 77 11.74 -5.34 -14.32
C GLN A 77 10.62 -5.33 -13.26
N PRO A 78 10.89 -5.83 -12.05
CA PRO A 78 9.93 -5.79 -10.98
C PRO A 78 9.51 -4.36 -10.64
N PHE A 79 8.22 -4.14 -10.38
CA PHE A 79 7.68 -2.86 -9.94
C PHE A 79 6.83 -3.02 -8.68
N LEU A 80 6.66 -1.93 -7.96
CA LEU A 80 5.92 -1.91 -6.70
C LEU A 80 4.41 -1.94 -6.96
N LEU A 81 3.72 -2.88 -6.32
CA LEU A 81 2.26 -3.02 -6.37
C LEU A 81 1.58 -2.41 -5.15
N ALA A 82 2.22 -2.55 -4.00
CA ALA A 82 1.76 -1.95 -2.76
C ALA A 82 2.92 -1.81 -1.78
N ILE A 83 2.84 -0.82 -0.90
CA ILE A 83 3.71 -0.68 0.26
C ILE A 83 2.91 -0.11 1.43
N ALA A 84 2.88 -0.85 2.51
CA ALA A 84 2.31 -0.43 3.78
C ALA A 84 3.43 -0.01 4.73
N GLU A 85 3.27 1.15 5.35
CA GLU A 85 4.26 1.66 6.30
C GLU A 85 4.24 0.92 7.63
N ARG A 86 3.11 0.29 7.94
CA ARG A 86 2.84 -0.41 9.20
C ARG A 86 2.05 -1.68 8.98
N GLY A 87 2.10 -2.54 9.99
CA GLY A 87 1.35 -3.78 10.03
C GLY A 87 2.15 -4.98 9.55
N ASP A 88 1.68 -6.14 9.93
CA ASP A 88 2.24 -7.43 9.56
C ASP A 88 1.37 -8.04 8.44
N TYR A 89 1.99 -8.43 7.33
CA TYR A 89 1.30 -9.07 6.22
C TYR A 89 0.47 -10.30 6.67
N SER A 90 0.99 -11.08 7.61
CA SER A 90 0.30 -12.27 8.12
C SER A 90 -0.99 -11.94 8.90
N ALA A 91 -1.04 -10.74 9.50
CA ALA A 91 -2.15 -10.24 10.31
C ALA A 91 -3.10 -9.32 9.55
N LEU A 92 -2.91 -9.18 8.24
CA LEU A 92 -3.79 -8.35 7.40
C LEU A 92 -5.25 -8.79 7.54
N PRO A 93 -6.17 -7.81 7.67
CA PRO A 93 -7.59 -8.09 7.59
C PRO A 93 -7.96 -8.74 6.24
N PRO A 94 -9.03 -9.57 6.21
CA PRO A 94 -9.42 -10.30 5.01
C PRO A 94 -9.58 -9.40 3.78
N ALA A 95 -10.12 -8.21 3.95
CA ALA A 95 -10.33 -7.24 2.88
C ALA A 95 -9.02 -6.74 2.23
N ALA A 96 -8.00 -6.38 3.04
CA ALA A 96 -6.69 -5.98 2.49
C ALA A 96 -5.99 -7.17 1.82
N LYS A 97 -6.12 -8.35 2.40
CA LYS A 97 -5.55 -9.57 1.83
C LYS A 97 -6.17 -9.91 0.48
N ALA A 98 -7.51 -9.81 0.37
CA ALA A 98 -8.23 -9.98 -0.88
C ALA A 98 -7.80 -8.98 -1.96
N LEU A 99 -7.57 -7.70 -1.59
CA LEU A 99 -6.99 -6.73 -2.52
C LEU A 99 -5.63 -7.18 -3.05
N LEU A 100 -4.73 -7.61 -2.17
CA LEU A 100 -3.40 -8.06 -2.60
C LEU A 100 -3.47 -9.35 -3.44
N GLU A 101 -4.35 -10.28 -3.08
CA GLU A 101 -4.59 -11.51 -3.86
C GLU A 101 -5.11 -11.19 -5.28
N SER A 102 -5.87 -10.10 -5.46
CA SER A 102 -6.32 -9.67 -6.78
C SER A 102 -5.18 -9.33 -7.75
N TYR A 103 -4.01 -8.98 -7.24
CA TYR A 103 -2.84 -8.73 -8.08
C TYR A 103 -2.29 -10.01 -8.75
N ALA A 104 -2.55 -11.19 -8.20
CA ALA A 104 -2.13 -12.46 -8.80
C ALA A 104 -2.99 -12.88 -10.00
N ASP A 105 -4.24 -12.41 -10.04
CA ASP A 105 -5.21 -12.77 -11.07
C ASP A 105 -5.28 -11.74 -12.22
N ALA A 106 -4.53 -10.64 -12.12
CA ALA A 106 -4.47 -9.64 -13.18
C ALA A 106 -3.75 -10.20 -14.42
N PRO A 107 -4.29 -9.98 -15.65
CA PRO A 107 -3.64 -10.42 -16.88
C PRO A 107 -2.22 -9.90 -17.01
N ASP A 108 -1.31 -10.70 -17.57
CA ASP A 108 0.13 -10.40 -17.75
C ASP A 108 0.41 -9.04 -18.40
N HIS A 109 -0.54 -8.51 -19.13
CA HIS A 109 -0.38 -7.37 -20.03
C HIS A 109 -0.65 -6.01 -19.42
N THR A 110 -1.33 -5.95 -18.27
CA THR A 110 -1.61 -4.69 -17.56
C THR A 110 -0.44 -4.23 -16.66
N ARG A 111 0.70 -4.86 -16.78
CA ARG A 111 1.84 -4.76 -15.88
C ARG A 111 2.84 -3.67 -16.20
N ALA A 112 2.96 -3.31 -17.45
CA ALA A 112 4.04 -2.43 -17.90
C ALA A 112 3.78 -0.95 -17.56
N GLU A 113 2.58 -0.58 -17.16
CA GLU A 113 2.15 0.82 -17.25
C GLU A 113 1.68 1.48 -15.95
N SER A 114 1.64 0.76 -14.83
CA SER A 114 1.51 1.39 -13.51
C SER A 114 2.83 2.03 -13.03
N GLY A 115 3.85 2.01 -13.87
CA GLY A 115 5.09 2.74 -13.65
C GLY A 115 4.82 4.24 -13.83
N GLY A 116 4.71 4.92 -12.71
CA GLY A 116 4.76 6.37 -12.59
C GLY A 116 3.96 7.13 -13.64
N THR A 117 2.72 7.46 -13.35
CA THR A 117 1.90 8.32 -14.21
C THR A 117 2.49 9.75 -14.34
N GLY A 118 3.66 10.05 -13.76
CA GLY A 118 4.28 11.37 -13.76
C GLY A 118 3.47 12.45 -13.07
N TRP A 119 2.38 12.08 -12.36
CA TRP A 119 1.66 13.03 -11.53
C TRP A 119 2.52 13.40 -10.32
N PRO A 120 2.55 14.68 -9.93
CA PRO A 120 3.22 15.08 -8.71
C PRO A 120 2.73 14.25 -7.52
N SER A 121 3.66 13.88 -6.66
CA SER A 121 3.32 13.22 -5.40
C SER A 121 2.47 14.13 -4.52
N ILE A 122 1.52 13.55 -3.83
CA ILE A 122 0.61 14.22 -2.91
C ILE A 122 0.67 13.45 -1.60
N GLU A 123 1.16 14.13 -0.55
CA GLU A 123 1.23 13.53 0.78
C GLU A 123 -0.17 13.21 1.32
N PRO A 124 -0.30 12.16 2.15
CA PRO A 124 -1.56 11.81 2.76
C PRO A 124 -2.21 12.97 3.50
N MET A 125 -3.49 13.21 3.25
CA MET A 125 -4.22 14.33 3.84
C MET A 125 -4.78 14.04 5.22
N LEU A 126 -5.01 12.77 5.56
CA LEU A 126 -5.55 12.34 6.84
C LEU A 126 -4.43 12.00 7.82
N TYR A 127 -4.58 12.53 9.03
CA TYR A 127 -3.69 12.18 10.16
C TYR A 127 -4.33 11.19 11.12
N THR A 128 -5.65 10.92 10.95
CA THR A 128 -6.40 10.00 11.78
C THR A 128 -6.04 8.56 11.47
N ARG A 129 -5.94 7.75 12.53
CA ARG A 129 -5.75 6.30 12.47
C ARG A 129 -6.87 5.69 13.31
N TRP A 130 -8.08 5.72 12.75
CA TRP A 130 -9.26 5.30 13.45
C TRP A 130 -9.69 3.90 13.04
N GLY A 131 -10.31 3.21 13.98
CA GLY A 131 -10.86 1.86 13.80
C GLY A 131 -12.38 1.83 13.92
N GLN A 132 -12.92 0.65 14.22
CA GLN A 132 -14.37 0.41 14.24
C GLN A 132 -14.88 -0.12 15.59
N ASP A 133 -14.00 -0.51 16.51
CA ASP A 133 -14.31 -1.03 17.83
C ASP A 133 -14.18 0.06 18.91
N THR A 134 -13.79 -0.27 20.14
CA THR A 134 -13.64 0.71 21.22
C THR A 134 -12.40 1.59 21.00
N PRO A 135 -12.54 2.94 21.13
CA PRO A 135 -13.67 3.70 21.67
C PRO A 135 -14.72 4.11 20.63
N TYR A 136 -14.51 3.89 19.37
CA TYR A 136 -15.32 4.42 18.27
C TYR A 136 -16.78 3.98 18.34
N ASN A 137 -17.05 2.77 18.84
CA ASN A 137 -18.37 2.14 18.89
C ASN A 137 -19.13 2.29 20.24
N LEU A 138 -18.68 3.16 21.14
CA LEU A 138 -19.28 3.32 22.47
C LEU A 138 -20.78 3.63 22.43
N LEU A 139 -21.23 4.35 21.42
CA LEU A 139 -22.63 4.74 21.24
C LEU A 139 -23.39 3.83 20.26
N CYS A 140 -22.74 2.87 19.67
CA CYS A 140 -23.39 1.91 18.77
C CYS A 140 -24.31 0.97 19.55
N PRO A 141 -25.41 0.50 18.95
CA PRO A 141 -26.30 -0.47 19.56
C PRO A 141 -25.57 -1.73 19.99
N ARG A 142 -26.13 -2.41 21.03
CA ARG A 142 -25.59 -3.69 21.51
C ARG A 142 -26.52 -4.85 21.17
N VAL A 143 -25.94 -5.99 20.80
CA VAL A 143 -26.66 -7.25 20.60
C VAL A 143 -26.23 -8.19 21.73
N ASP A 144 -27.17 -8.66 22.52
CA ASP A 144 -26.88 -9.54 23.69
C ASP A 144 -25.76 -8.99 24.60
N SER A 145 -25.75 -7.67 24.84
CA SER A 145 -24.73 -6.93 25.59
C SER A 145 -23.35 -6.83 24.90
N ILE A 146 -23.17 -7.40 23.73
CA ILE A 146 -21.93 -7.28 22.94
C ILE A 146 -22.00 -5.97 22.13
N PRO A 147 -20.98 -5.10 22.19
CA PRO A 147 -20.91 -3.93 21.32
C PRO A 147 -20.90 -4.35 19.83
N THR A 148 -21.58 -3.57 19.01
CA THR A 148 -21.46 -3.72 17.55
C THR A 148 -20.36 -2.81 17.03
N TYR A 149 -19.81 -3.12 15.84
CA TYR A 149 -18.86 -2.23 15.17
C TYR A 149 -19.55 -0.98 14.60
N THR A 150 -18.78 0.11 14.43
CA THR A 150 -19.26 1.32 13.74
C THR A 150 -19.56 1.07 12.26
N GLY A 151 -18.78 0.22 11.62
CA GLY A 151 -18.79 -0.06 10.19
C GLY A 151 -17.81 0.80 9.38
N CYS A 152 -17.15 0.19 8.39
CA CYS A 152 -16.08 0.82 7.61
C CYS A 152 -16.52 2.11 6.89
N VAL A 153 -17.75 2.16 6.37
CA VAL A 153 -18.30 3.37 5.73
C VAL A 153 -18.37 4.54 6.70
N ALA A 154 -18.86 4.29 7.93
CA ALA A 154 -18.93 5.33 8.96
C ALA A 154 -17.52 5.79 9.39
N THR A 155 -16.58 4.86 9.52
CA THR A 155 -15.19 5.18 9.88
C THR A 155 -14.51 6.03 8.80
N ALA A 156 -14.61 5.64 7.54
CA ALA A 156 -14.08 6.41 6.42
C ALA A 156 -14.70 7.81 6.33
N MET A 157 -16.02 7.91 6.46
CA MET A 157 -16.77 9.16 6.47
C MET A 157 -16.33 10.06 7.64
N ALA A 158 -16.24 9.51 8.85
CA ALA A 158 -15.84 10.26 10.05
C ALA A 158 -14.42 10.82 9.95
N GLN A 159 -13.46 10.06 9.40
CA GLN A 159 -12.09 10.50 9.17
C GLN A 159 -12.04 11.68 8.20
N ILE A 160 -12.81 11.64 7.11
CA ILE A 160 -12.92 12.75 6.16
C ILE A 160 -13.56 13.99 6.82
N MET A 161 -14.62 13.80 7.58
CA MET A 161 -15.29 14.90 8.31
C MET A 161 -14.34 15.53 9.33
N ASN A 162 -13.53 14.75 10.03
CA ASN A 162 -12.51 15.25 10.95
C ASN A 162 -11.45 16.10 10.23
N ARG A 163 -11.03 15.72 9.03
CA ARG A 163 -10.11 16.50 8.20
C ARG A 163 -10.61 17.92 7.93
N TYR A 164 -11.93 18.05 7.70
CA TYR A 164 -12.56 19.35 7.44
C TYR A 164 -13.06 20.04 8.71
N ARG A 165 -13.19 19.33 9.83
CA ARG A 165 -13.85 19.79 11.06
C ARG A 165 -15.21 20.43 10.73
N HIS A 166 -15.99 19.71 9.94
CA HIS A 166 -17.27 20.18 9.43
C HIS A 166 -18.36 19.11 9.53
N PRO A 167 -19.60 19.49 9.93
CA PRO A 167 -20.06 20.83 10.36
C PRO A 167 -19.42 21.28 11.68
N ALA A 168 -19.52 22.60 11.97
CA ALA A 168 -18.76 23.19 13.09
C ALA A 168 -19.16 22.65 14.47
N GLU A 169 -20.46 22.42 14.71
CA GLU A 169 -20.97 22.06 16.04
C GLU A 169 -21.77 20.74 16.06
N HIS A 170 -22.66 20.55 15.10
CA HIS A 170 -23.53 19.38 14.97
C HIS A 170 -24.03 19.25 13.53
N GLY A 171 -24.59 18.09 13.18
CA GLY A 171 -25.36 17.92 11.95
C GLY A 171 -26.70 18.65 11.99
N SER A 172 -27.56 18.41 11.02
CA SER A 172 -28.88 19.03 10.97
C SER A 172 -29.98 18.03 10.60
N GLY A 173 -31.15 18.24 11.21
CA GLY A 173 -32.34 17.44 10.96
C GLY A 173 -32.30 16.05 11.61
N SER A 174 -33.34 15.27 11.34
CA SER A 174 -33.49 13.93 11.91
C SER A 174 -33.61 12.87 10.83
N HIS A 175 -33.19 11.67 11.15
CA HIS A 175 -33.28 10.52 10.29
C HIS A 175 -33.77 9.29 11.01
N SER A 176 -34.60 8.48 10.35
CA SER A 176 -35.16 7.25 10.91
C SER A 176 -35.08 6.12 9.88
N TYR A 177 -34.59 4.99 10.32
CA TYR A 177 -34.56 3.77 9.51
C TYR A 177 -34.78 2.53 10.40
N ARG A 178 -34.86 1.36 9.79
CA ARG A 178 -35.03 0.10 10.52
C ARG A 178 -33.79 -0.75 10.46
N TRP A 179 -33.24 -1.08 11.63
CA TRP A 179 -32.19 -2.07 11.81
C TRP A 179 -32.81 -3.40 12.22
N GLY A 180 -33.03 -4.29 11.27
CA GLY A 180 -33.85 -5.47 11.47
C GLY A 180 -35.28 -5.09 11.83
N SER A 181 -35.75 -5.48 13.02
CA SER A 181 -37.05 -5.07 13.59
C SER A 181 -36.99 -3.79 14.41
N THR A 182 -35.79 -3.31 14.77
CA THR A 182 -35.57 -2.17 15.66
C THR A 182 -35.58 -0.86 14.86
N PRO A 183 -36.41 0.13 15.22
CA PRO A 183 -36.30 1.46 14.66
C PRO A 183 -35.11 2.18 15.27
N VAL A 184 -34.28 2.79 14.40
CA VAL A 184 -33.20 3.70 14.80
C VAL A 184 -33.65 5.10 14.38
N THR A 185 -33.74 6.02 15.34
CA THR A 185 -34.06 7.42 15.08
C THR A 185 -32.95 8.28 15.67
N THR A 186 -32.38 9.14 14.87
CA THR A 186 -31.28 10.01 15.25
C THR A 186 -31.63 11.45 14.90
N ASP A 187 -31.50 12.32 15.87
CA ASP A 187 -31.62 13.77 15.70
C ASP A 187 -30.20 14.38 15.72
N PHE A 188 -29.72 14.76 14.55
CA PHE A 188 -28.36 15.25 14.39
C PHE A 188 -28.14 16.64 15.01
N ASP A 189 -29.19 17.44 15.20
CA ASP A 189 -29.13 18.74 15.91
C ASP A 189 -28.71 18.56 17.37
N THR A 190 -28.88 17.35 17.93
CA THR A 190 -28.58 17.05 19.33
C THR A 190 -27.25 16.36 19.58
N ILE A 191 -26.50 16.02 18.54
CA ILE A 191 -25.22 15.31 18.65
C ILE A 191 -24.05 16.32 18.49
N PRO A 192 -23.41 16.76 19.59
CA PRO A 192 -22.31 17.70 19.49
C PRO A 192 -21.07 17.04 18.89
N LEU A 193 -20.42 17.74 17.95
CA LEU A 193 -19.19 17.37 17.30
C LEU A 193 -18.06 18.25 17.84
N ASP A 194 -17.33 17.74 18.81
CA ASP A 194 -16.23 18.46 19.47
C ASP A 194 -14.88 18.08 18.84
N TRP A 195 -14.53 18.79 17.78
CA TRP A 195 -13.34 18.54 16.99
C TRP A 195 -12.04 18.75 17.74
N ASP A 196 -12.03 19.62 18.76
CA ASP A 196 -10.79 19.99 19.45
C ASP A 196 -10.33 18.92 20.44
N VAL A 197 -11.27 18.14 20.99
CA VAL A 197 -10.93 17.05 21.91
C VAL A 197 -10.71 15.71 21.21
N MET A 198 -11.11 15.56 19.95
CA MET A 198 -10.86 14.34 19.17
C MET A 198 -9.37 14.17 18.92
N GLN A 199 -8.89 12.93 19.07
CA GLN A 199 -7.49 12.57 18.86
C GLN A 199 -7.29 11.89 17.51
N ASN A 200 -6.11 12.05 16.91
CA ASN A 200 -5.79 11.36 15.66
C ASN A 200 -5.59 9.85 15.85
N VAL A 201 -5.24 9.42 17.05
CA VAL A 201 -4.93 8.01 17.37
C VAL A 201 -5.48 7.68 18.76
N TYR A 202 -6.22 6.60 18.87
CA TYR A 202 -6.80 6.09 20.12
C TYR A 202 -6.22 4.74 20.54
N ALA A 203 -5.22 4.21 19.85
CA ALA A 203 -4.66 2.88 20.10
C ALA A 203 -3.89 2.77 21.42
N GLY A 204 -4.01 1.63 22.10
CA GLY A 204 -3.22 1.24 23.26
C GLY A 204 -3.81 1.68 24.60
N ALA A 205 -2.97 1.79 25.64
CA ALA A 205 -3.37 2.08 27.04
C ALA A 205 -3.99 3.47 27.28
N PHE A 206 -4.16 4.25 26.23
CA PHE A 206 -4.69 5.61 26.30
C PHE A 206 -6.21 5.70 26.10
N SER A 207 -6.84 4.66 25.51
CA SER A 207 -8.30 4.62 25.36
C SER A 207 -8.90 3.72 26.42
N THR A 208 -9.49 4.34 27.46
CA THR A 208 -10.23 3.64 28.52
C THR A 208 -11.71 3.44 28.21
N GLY A 209 -12.20 4.10 27.14
CA GLY A 209 -13.61 4.18 26.80
C GLY A 209 -14.40 5.20 27.62
N ASP A 210 -13.73 5.94 28.51
CA ASP A 210 -14.36 6.85 29.48
C ASP A 210 -13.91 8.31 29.33
N SER A 211 -12.95 8.61 28.46
CA SER A 211 -12.47 9.99 28.27
C SER A 211 -13.46 10.82 27.43
N GLU A 212 -13.41 12.15 27.58
CA GLU A 212 -14.20 13.05 26.72
C GLU A 212 -13.82 12.90 25.23
N ALA A 213 -12.54 12.62 24.95
CA ALA A 213 -12.08 12.35 23.59
C ALA A 213 -12.70 11.05 23.02
N ASP A 214 -12.80 9.99 23.84
CA ASP A 214 -13.45 8.73 23.45
C ASP A 214 -14.93 8.95 23.12
N HIS A 215 -15.63 9.73 23.96
CA HIS A 215 -17.02 10.06 23.72
C HIS A 215 -17.23 11.00 22.52
N ALA A 216 -16.30 11.93 22.28
CA ALA A 216 -16.38 12.84 21.13
C ALA A 216 -16.26 12.07 19.82
N VAL A 217 -15.27 11.18 19.68
CA VAL A 217 -15.13 10.35 18.46
C VAL A 217 -16.29 9.39 18.31
N ALA A 218 -16.77 8.80 19.40
CA ALA A 218 -17.93 7.90 19.36
C ALA A 218 -19.22 8.62 18.90
N ARG A 219 -19.43 9.88 19.30
CA ARG A 219 -20.55 10.71 18.81
C ARG A 219 -20.49 10.91 17.31
N LEU A 220 -19.32 11.27 16.78
CA LEU A 220 -19.12 11.42 15.34
C LEU A 220 -19.36 10.10 14.61
N MET A 221 -18.74 9.02 15.07
CA MET A 221 -18.88 7.69 14.48
C MET A 221 -20.35 7.21 14.45
N TYR A 222 -21.08 7.41 15.55
CA TYR A 222 -22.49 7.06 15.61
C TYR A 222 -23.34 7.93 14.67
N ALA A 223 -23.07 9.24 14.62
CA ALA A 223 -23.75 10.13 13.69
C ALA A 223 -23.53 9.71 12.23
N CYS A 224 -22.30 9.40 11.85
CA CYS A 224 -21.98 8.86 10.52
C CYS A 224 -22.72 7.55 10.27
N ALA A 225 -22.64 6.59 11.19
CA ALA A 225 -23.29 5.29 11.03
C ALA A 225 -24.82 5.40 10.89
N ALA A 226 -25.44 6.22 11.72
CA ALA A 226 -26.89 6.43 11.68
C ALA A 226 -27.34 7.12 10.39
N SER A 227 -26.56 8.07 9.89
CA SER A 227 -26.88 8.82 8.66
C SER A 227 -26.86 7.98 7.39
N VAL A 228 -26.18 6.85 7.42
CA VAL A 228 -26.03 5.94 6.26
C VAL A 228 -26.80 4.62 6.43
N ASP A 229 -27.80 4.55 7.32
CA ASP A 229 -28.62 3.37 7.61
C ASP A 229 -27.78 2.14 7.96
N MET A 230 -26.84 2.29 8.86
CA MET A 230 -25.94 1.20 9.22
C MET A 230 -26.69 -0.02 9.77
N ARG A 231 -26.42 -1.17 9.21
CA ARG A 231 -26.83 -2.47 9.74
C ARG A 231 -25.78 -2.93 10.72
N PHE A 232 -25.96 -2.58 11.99
CA PHE A 232 -25.02 -2.89 13.05
C PHE A 232 -24.88 -4.39 13.31
N GLY A 233 -23.66 -4.88 13.48
CA GLY A 233 -23.34 -6.27 13.78
C GLY A 233 -22.16 -6.42 14.72
N THR A 234 -22.09 -7.55 15.42
CA THR A 234 -21.03 -7.87 16.38
C THR A 234 -19.75 -8.42 15.71
N THR A 235 -19.82 -8.77 14.44
CA THR A 235 -18.69 -9.22 13.63
C THR A 235 -18.43 -8.28 12.46
N VAL A 236 -19.48 -7.73 11.85
CA VAL A 236 -19.40 -6.77 10.76
C VAL A 236 -20.63 -5.88 10.78
N SER A 237 -20.46 -4.59 10.60
CA SER A 237 -21.51 -3.61 10.35
C SER A 237 -21.44 -3.16 8.89
N ALA A 238 -22.56 -3.13 8.18
CA ALA A 238 -22.61 -2.93 6.75
C ALA A 238 -23.66 -1.90 6.31
N THR A 239 -23.32 -1.15 5.28
CA THR A 239 -24.24 -0.27 4.55
C THR A 239 -23.72 -0.09 3.12
N TYR A 240 -24.42 0.65 2.29
CA TYR A 240 -24.00 0.99 0.93
C TYR A 240 -23.17 2.28 0.94
N GLY A 241 -22.01 2.26 0.26
CA GLY A 241 -21.09 3.40 0.21
C GLY A 241 -21.68 4.66 -0.42
N GLU A 242 -22.60 4.50 -1.38
CA GLU A 242 -23.31 5.60 -2.04
C GLU A 242 -24.10 6.47 -1.08
N ARG A 243 -24.57 5.90 0.04
CA ARG A 243 -25.30 6.64 1.08
C ARG A 243 -24.48 7.77 1.70
N THR A 244 -23.17 7.64 1.70
CA THR A 244 -22.26 8.68 2.20
C THR A 244 -22.47 10.01 1.49
N ALA A 245 -22.60 9.98 0.15
CA ALA A 245 -22.81 11.21 -0.62
C ALA A 245 -24.13 11.90 -0.25
N VAL A 246 -25.17 11.12 -0.01
CA VAL A 246 -26.49 11.62 0.45
C VAL A 246 -26.36 12.19 1.86
N ALA A 247 -25.83 11.40 2.80
CA ALA A 247 -25.71 11.76 4.21
C ALA A 247 -24.89 13.04 4.43
N LEU A 248 -23.74 13.15 3.78
CA LEU A 248 -22.88 14.33 3.87
C LEU A 248 -23.60 15.61 3.44
N ARG A 249 -24.39 15.54 2.38
CA ARG A 249 -25.17 16.69 1.89
C ARG A 249 -26.39 17.00 2.75
N GLN A 250 -27.15 15.97 3.08
CA GLN A 250 -28.44 16.13 3.74
C GLN A 250 -28.32 16.50 5.23
N PHE A 251 -27.38 15.89 5.93
CA PHE A 251 -27.28 16.03 7.38
C PHE A 251 -26.05 16.83 7.84
N PHE A 252 -25.00 16.92 7.01
CA PHE A 252 -23.73 17.51 7.45
C PHE A 252 -23.30 18.74 6.64
N GLY A 253 -24.16 19.24 5.75
CA GLY A 253 -23.95 20.51 5.05
C GLY A 253 -22.77 20.53 4.06
N TYR A 254 -22.40 19.36 3.53
CA TYR A 254 -21.41 19.31 2.42
C TYR A 254 -22.06 19.77 1.10
N GLY A 255 -21.21 20.23 0.19
CA GLY A 255 -21.66 20.86 -1.05
C GLY A 255 -22.25 19.88 -2.08
N ASP A 256 -22.96 20.45 -3.06
CA ASP A 256 -23.65 19.72 -4.13
C ASP A 256 -22.72 18.95 -5.08
N GLY A 257 -21.40 19.19 -5.00
CA GLY A 257 -20.40 18.42 -5.72
C GLY A 257 -20.17 17.00 -5.20
N CYS A 258 -20.62 16.71 -3.95
CA CYS A 258 -20.45 15.39 -3.35
C CYS A 258 -21.33 14.36 -4.06
N ARG A 259 -20.71 13.40 -4.76
CA ARG A 259 -21.39 12.39 -5.58
C ARG A 259 -20.74 11.02 -5.46
N ALA A 260 -21.58 9.98 -5.54
CA ALA A 260 -21.09 8.61 -5.72
C ALA A 260 -20.84 8.35 -7.22
N ARG A 261 -19.72 7.79 -7.56
CA ARG A 261 -19.29 7.38 -8.90
C ARG A 261 -19.09 5.87 -8.91
N ARG A 262 -19.52 5.21 -9.98
CA ARG A 262 -19.36 3.76 -10.13
C ARG A 262 -18.33 3.47 -11.21
N ARG A 263 -17.38 2.59 -10.87
CA ARG A 263 -16.30 2.19 -11.77
C ARG A 263 -16.77 1.59 -13.07
N ASP A 264 -17.90 0.89 -13.06
CA ASP A 264 -18.48 0.19 -14.23
C ASP A 264 -18.78 1.11 -15.43
N TYR A 265 -18.85 2.42 -15.20
CA TYR A 265 -19.16 3.42 -16.24
C TYR A 265 -17.95 4.27 -16.64
N HIS A 266 -16.75 3.89 -16.19
CA HIS A 266 -15.50 4.61 -16.47
C HIS A 266 -14.40 3.64 -16.90
N ASN A 267 -13.54 4.05 -17.83
CA ASN A 267 -12.31 3.31 -18.11
C ASN A 267 -11.26 3.53 -17.00
N THR A 268 -10.19 2.76 -17.02
CA THR A 268 -9.13 2.85 -16.02
C THR A 268 -8.48 4.23 -15.98
N PRO A 269 -8.02 4.82 -17.09
CA PRO A 269 -7.44 6.16 -17.08
C PRO A 269 -8.37 7.26 -16.56
N GLU A 270 -9.65 7.23 -16.95
CA GLU A 270 -10.62 8.20 -16.44
C GLU A 270 -10.84 8.05 -14.94
N TRP A 271 -10.93 6.81 -14.48
CA TRP A 271 -11.13 6.53 -13.07
C TRP A 271 -9.95 7.03 -12.23
N GLU A 272 -8.73 6.70 -12.65
CA GLU A 272 -7.52 7.18 -11.98
C GLU A 272 -7.40 8.70 -12.01
N THR A 273 -7.62 9.30 -13.18
CA THR A 273 -7.57 10.75 -13.33
C THR A 273 -8.59 11.42 -12.41
N MET A 274 -9.81 10.90 -12.36
CA MET A 274 -10.86 11.43 -11.48
C MET A 274 -10.44 11.34 -10.00
N ILE A 275 -9.89 10.21 -9.56
CA ILE A 275 -9.43 10.06 -8.18
C ILE A 275 -8.25 10.99 -7.90
N TYR A 276 -7.29 11.05 -8.83
CA TYR A 276 -6.14 11.94 -8.70
C TYR A 276 -6.54 13.43 -8.65
N ASP A 277 -7.48 13.87 -9.50
CA ASP A 277 -7.97 15.25 -9.55
C ASP A 277 -8.65 15.64 -8.23
N GLU A 278 -9.38 14.74 -7.61
CA GLU A 278 -9.94 14.96 -6.27
C GLU A 278 -8.83 15.16 -5.24
N ILE A 279 -7.87 14.23 -5.19
CA ILE A 279 -6.77 14.27 -4.23
C ILE A 279 -5.88 15.50 -4.46
N SER A 280 -5.54 15.82 -5.70
CA SER A 280 -4.73 17.00 -6.05
C SER A 280 -5.43 18.33 -5.73
N SER A 281 -6.76 18.30 -5.71
CA SER A 281 -7.59 19.43 -5.27
C SER A 281 -7.78 19.49 -3.75
N GLY A 282 -7.09 18.64 -2.98
CA GLY A 282 -7.17 18.59 -1.53
C GLY A 282 -8.43 17.92 -0.98
N ARG A 283 -9.14 17.14 -1.79
CA ARG A 283 -10.36 16.44 -1.43
C ARG A 283 -10.09 14.93 -1.32
N PRO A 284 -10.12 14.36 -0.12
CA PRO A 284 -10.03 12.91 0.05
C PRO A 284 -11.26 12.21 -0.53
N VAL A 285 -11.08 11.02 -1.06
CA VAL A 285 -12.12 10.22 -1.70
C VAL A 285 -12.49 9.04 -0.79
N LEU A 286 -13.77 8.90 -0.46
CA LEU A 286 -14.25 7.68 0.16
C LEU A 286 -14.42 6.63 -0.95
N TYR A 287 -13.69 5.52 -0.83
CA TYR A 287 -13.66 4.47 -1.83
C TYR A 287 -14.24 3.17 -1.26
N CYS A 288 -15.04 2.47 -2.05
CA CYS A 288 -15.62 1.18 -1.68
C CYS A 288 -15.35 0.16 -2.78
N GLY A 289 -15.25 -1.10 -2.37
CA GLY A 289 -15.19 -2.23 -3.28
C GLY A 289 -15.73 -3.49 -2.61
N THR A 290 -16.10 -4.49 -3.43
CA THR A 290 -16.54 -5.80 -2.93
C THR A 290 -15.65 -6.89 -3.50
N SER A 291 -15.34 -7.89 -2.68
CA SER A 291 -14.65 -9.11 -3.06
C SER A 291 -15.52 -10.29 -2.65
N GLY A 292 -16.18 -10.94 -3.60
CA GLY A 292 -17.05 -12.07 -3.31
C GLY A 292 -18.09 -11.77 -2.23
N GLN A 293 -17.81 -12.19 -1.00
CA GLN A 293 -18.70 -11.96 0.15
C GLN A 293 -18.26 -10.81 1.06
N GLU A 294 -17.11 -10.20 0.80
CA GLU A 294 -16.55 -9.16 1.63
C GLU A 294 -16.68 -7.80 0.93
N ALA A 295 -17.13 -6.79 1.66
CA ALA A 295 -17.18 -5.41 1.19
C ALA A 295 -16.41 -4.53 2.18
N HIS A 296 -15.66 -3.56 1.67
CA HIS A 296 -14.96 -2.60 2.52
C HIS A 296 -15.01 -1.19 1.96
N ALA A 297 -15.02 -0.22 2.86
CA ALA A 297 -14.89 1.19 2.56
C ALA A 297 -13.65 1.76 3.25
N PHE A 298 -12.90 2.57 2.54
CA PHE A 298 -11.65 3.17 3.01
C PHE A 298 -11.49 4.58 2.43
N VAL A 299 -10.47 5.30 2.84
CA VAL A 299 -10.19 6.63 2.30
C VAL A 299 -8.96 6.58 1.42
N CYS A 300 -9.09 7.16 0.23
CA CYS A 300 -7.99 7.43 -0.68
C CYS A 300 -7.64 8.92 -0.58
N ASP A 301 -6.42 9.25 -0.11
CA ASP A 301 -6.10 10.61 0.32
C ASP A 301 -4.69 11.09 -0.02
N GLY A 302 -3.93 10.33 -0.78
CA GLY A 302 -2.59 10.69 -1.22
C GLY A 302 -2.19 9.94 -2.48
N TYR A 303 -1.08 10.36 -3.09
CA TYR A 303 -0.57 9.75 -4.31
C TYR A 303 0.95 9.83 -4.38
N ARG A 304 1.59 8.75 -4.82
CA ARG A 304 3.03 8.73 -5.05
C ARG A 304 3.41 7.66 -6.09
N GLU A 305 4.09 8.08 -7.14
CA GLU A 305 4.71 7.19 -8.15
C GLU A 305 3.76 6.10 -8.69
N GLY A 306 2.54 6.46 -9.08
CA GLY A 306 1.55 5.52 -9.62
C GLY A 306 0.72 4.79 -8.56
N LEU A 307 0.99 4.97 -7.28
CA LEU A 307 0.26 4.37 -6.18
C LEU A 307 -0.56 5.41 -5.43
N PHE A 308 -1.75 5.03 -5.03
CA PHE A 308 -2.65 5.85 -4.23
C PHE A 308 -2.53 5.48 -2.75
N HIS A 309 -2.44 6.49 -1.88
CA HIS A 309 -2.44 6.25 -0.45
C HIS A 309 -3.83 5.88 0.04
N ILE A 310 -3.90 4.81 0.81
CA ILE A 310 -5.12 4.24 1.38
C ILE A 310 -5.03 4.26 2.90
N ASN A 311 -6.02 4.87 3.54
CA ASN A 311 -6.30 4.73 4.96
C ASN A 311 -7.46 3.73 5.12
N TRP A 312 -7.15 2.55 5.64
CA TRP A 312 -8.10 1.43 5.71
C TRP A 312 -9.14 1.55 6.81
N GLY A 313 -8.95 2.43 7.79
CA GLY A 313 -9.83 2.52 8.95
C GLY A 313 -9.66 1.35 9.93
N TRP A 314 -8.44 0.85 10.10
CA TRP A 314 -8.06 -0.24 11.01
C TRP A 314 -6.94 0.19 11.96
N ASP A 315 -7.16 1.28 12.68
CA ASP A 315 -6.20 1.86 13.63
C ASP A 315 -4.81 2.15 13.03
N GLY A 316 -4.78 2.43 11.73
CA GLY A 316 -3.56 2.67 10.95
C GLY A 316 -2.83 1.40 10.50
N SER A 317 -3.40 0.22 10.75
CA SER A 317 -2.85 -1.03 10.25
C SER A 317 -3.01 -1.11 8.74
N ALA A 318 -1.94 -1.45 8.06
CA ALA A 318 -1.85 -1.55 6.60
C ALA A 318 -2.06 -0.24 5.83
N ASP A 319 -2.18 0.93 6.48
CA ASP A 319 -2.21 2.21 5.77
C ASP A 319 -0.93 2.34 4.94
N GLY A 320 -1.07 2.81 3.70
CA GLY A 320 0.04 2.88 2.76
C GLY A 320 -0.38 3.11 1.32
N TYR A 321 0.52 2.86 0.39
CA TYR A 321 0.32 3.11 -1.03
C TYR A 321 0.00 1.83 -1.80
N TYR A 322 -1.05 1.87 -2.62
CA TYR A 322 -1.59 0.72 -3.33
C TYR A 322 -1.93 1.07 -4.78
N ASN A 323 -1.79 0.08 -5.64
CA ASN A 323 -2.26 0.19 -7.02
C ASN A 323 -3.76 -0.11 -7.07
N ILE A 324 -4.58 0.93 -7.25
CA ILE A 324 -6.05 0.79 -7.36
C ILE A 324 -6.52 0.47 -8.78
N THR A 325 -5.65 0.55 -9.79
CA THR A 325 -6.01 0.35 -11.19
C THR A 325 -6.28 -1.09 -11.53
N ARG A 326 -5.64 -1.99 -10.81
CA ARG A 326 -5.84 -3.43 -10.95
C ARG A 326 -7.15 -3.93 -10.34
N LEU A 327 -7.89 -3.04 -9.72
CA LEU A 327 -9.26 -3.26 -9.26
C LEU A 327 -10.30 -3.11 -10.41
N ALA A 328 -9.91 -3.34 -11.66
CA ALA A 328 -10.79 -3.20 -12.81
C ALA A 328 -12.01 -4.12 -12.68
N PRO A 329 -13.23 -3.66 -13.02
CA PRO A 329 -14.43 -4.48 -12.94
C PRO A 329 -14.30 -5.67 -13.88
N GLN A 330 -14.35 -6.87 -13.33
CA GLN A 330 -14.59 -8.09 -14.08
C GLN A 330 -16.01 -8.55 -13.80
N HIS A 331 -16.67 -9.07 -14.82
CA HIS A 331 -18.03 -9.55 -14.68
C HIS A 331 -18.12 -10.70 -13.72
N ASP A 332 -19.17 -10.64 -12.90
CA ASP A 332 -19.62 -11.72 -12.05
C ASP A 332 -20.22 -12.80 -12.95
N ASP A 333 -19.46 -13.82 -13.28
CA ASP A 333 -19.92 -15.03 -13.98
C ASP A 333 -20.49 -16.08 -13.02
N GLY A 334 -20.68 -15.70 -11.74
CA GLY A 334 -21.17 -16.59 -10.70
C GLY A 334 -20.13 -17.54 -10.13
N SER A 335 -18.86 -17.38 -10.48
CA SER A 335 -17.74 -18.20 -9.98
C SER A 335 -17.09 -17.57 -8.75
N GLY A 336 -17.82 -17.14 -7.78
CA GLY A 336 -17.41 -16.90 -6.38
C GLY A 336 -15.98 -16.39 -6.08
N ASP A 337 -15.35 -15.62 -6.96
CA ASP A 337 -13.99 -15.12 -6.79
C ASP A 337 -13.93 -13.86 -5.91
N GLN A 338 -13.05 -13.91 -4.94
CA GLN A 338 -12.95 -12.95 -3.82
C GLN A 338 -11.97 -11.81 -4.14
N ASP A 339 -12.29 -10.93 -5.10
CA ASP A 339 -11.45 -9.77 -5.34
C ASP A 339 -12.29 -8.48 -5.29
N PHE A 340 -11.72 -7.37 -4.79
CA PHE A 340 -12.38 -6.07 -4.72
C PHE A 340 -12.67 -5.45 -6.09
N ARG A 341 -12.76 -6.26 -7.12
CA ARG A 341 -12.94 -5.84 -8.51
C ARG A 341 -14.39 -5.53 -8.84
N SER A 342 -15.33 -5.97 -8.01
CA SER A 342 -16.75 -5.75 -8.25
C SER A 342 -17.30 -4.59 -7.43
N ASN A 343 -18.30 -3.91 -7.98
CA ASN A 343 -19.04 -2.82 -7.35
C ASN A 343 -18.15 -1.71 -6.77
N GLN A 344 -17.09 -1.34 -7.47
CA GLN A 344 -16.25 -0.23 -7.04
C GLN A 344 -17.00 1.10 -7.13
N ILE A 345 -16.96 1.85 -6.04
CA ILE A 345 -17.63 3.13 -5.88
C ILE A 345 -16.64 4.11 -5.28
N ALA A 346 -16.59 5.31 -5.82
CA ALA A 346 -15.87 6.44 -5.24
C ALA A 346 -16.87 7.54 -4.92
N VAL A 347 -16.84 8.05 -3.70
CA VAL A 347 -17.55 9.28 -3.33
C VAL A 347 -16.58 10.44 -3.51
N THR A 348 -16.84 11.27 -4.50
CA THR A 348 -16.02 12.39 -4.95
C THR A 348 -16.68 13.72 -4.61
N GLY A 349 -15.95 14.84 -4.75
CA GLY A 349 -16.47 16.18 -4.45
C GLY A 349 -16.75 16.42 -2.97
N ILE A 350 -16.13 15.66 -2.08
CA ILE A 350 -16.34 15.79 -0.63
C ILE A 350 -15.64 17.05 -0.15
N SER A 351 -16.40 18.14 -0.04
CA SER A 351 -15.91 19.41 0.49
C SER A 351 -17.06 20.26 1.02
N PRO A 352 -16.90 20.93 2.16
CA PRO A 352 -17.86 21.92 2.63
C PRO A 352 -18.05 23.11 1.66
N LEU A 353 -17.05 23.34 0.80
CA LEU A 353 -16.98 24.47 -0.15
C LEU A 353 -17.28 24.05 -1.59
N SER A 354 -17.75 22.83 -1.83
CA SER A 354 -18.08 22.41 -3.20
C SER A 354 -19.10 23.38 -3.83
N PRO A 355 -18.84 23.87 -5.04
CA PRO A 355 -19.78 24.75 -5.72
C PRO A 355 -21.10 24.01 -5.97
N ALA A 356 -22.20 24.75 -5.94
CA ALA A 356 -23.49 24.22 -6.37
C ALA A 356 -23.36 23.75 -7.83
N VAL A 357 -23.54 22.45 -8.06
CA VAL A 357 -23.59 21.87 -9.40
C VAL A 357 -25.06 21.66 -9.73
N ALA A 358 -25.52 22.26 -10.82
CA ALA A 358 -26.88 21.99 -11.31
C ALA A 358 -27.08 20.47 -11.40
N PRO A 359 -28.18 19.92 -10.85
CA PRO A 359 -28.45 18.50 -10.93
C PRO A 359 -28.63 18.12 -12.40
N MET A 360 -27.64 17.45 -12.97
CA MET A 360 -27.78 16.82 -14.28
C MET A 360 -28.51 15.49 -14.09
N PRO A 361 -29.52 15.19 -14.89
CA PRO A 361 -30.11 13.86 -14.88
C PRO A 361 -29.05 12.81 -15.20
N GLU A 362 -28.91 11.81 -14.32
CA GLU A 362 -27.98 10.71 -14.51
C GLU A 362 -28.79 9.42 -14.47
N ILE A 363 -29.40 9.08 -15.61
CA ILE A 363 -30.14 7.83 -15.80
C ILE A 363 -29.17 6.79 -16.39
N LEU A 364 -28.96 5.72 -15.67
CA LEU A 364 -28.06 4.64 -16.05
C LEU A 364 -28.84 3.32 -16.17
N CYS A 365 -28.39 2.44 -17.07
CA CYS A 365 -28.85 1.07 -17.16
C CYS A 365 -27.93 0.18 -16.30
N THR A 366 -28.42 -0.27 -15.16
CA THR A 366 -27.66 -1.07 -14.19
C THR A 366 -27.79 -2.57 -14.39
N GLY A 367 -28.71 -3.00 -15.23
CA GLY A 367 -28.95 -4.40 -15.58
C GLY A 367 -28.57 -4.71 -17.02
N ASP A 368 -28.85 -5.95 -17.43
CA ASP A 368 -28.76 -6.36 -18.83
C ASP A 368 -29.94 -5.78 -19.61
N PHE A 369 -29.66 -5.13 -20.72
CA PHE A 369 -30.73 -4.65 -21.62
C PHE A 369 -31.22 -5.81 -22.47
N THR A 370 -32.35 -6.40 -22.07
CA THR A 370 -32.87 -7.61 -22.68
C THR A 370 -34.33 -7.44 -23.14
N THR A 371 -34.77 -8.29 -24.04
CA THR A 371 -36.18 -8.40 -24.44
C THR A 371 -36.76 -9.76 -24.15
N THR A 372 -38.05 -9.84 -23.85
CA THR A 372 -38.81 -11.08 -23.78
C THR A 372 -39.57 -11.36 -25.08
N GLY A 373 -39.28 -10.57 -26.12
CA GLY A 373 -39.91 -10.70 -27.44
C GLY A 373 -40.98 -9.64 -27.71
N THR A 374 -41.72 -9.86 -28.78
CA THR A 374 -42.81 -9.00 -29.21
C THR A 374 -44.15 -9.55 -28.72
N SER A 375 -45.04 -8.65 -28.28
CA SER A 375 -46.45 -8.95 -28.12
C SER A 375 -47.16 -8.66 -29.44
N PRO A 376 -47.80 -9.65 -30.11
CA PRO A 376 -48.61 -9.41 -31.32
C PRO A 376 -49.79 -8.54 -30.92
N TRP A 377 -49.76 -7.30 -31.37
CA TRP A 377 -50.83 -6.37 -31.06
C TRP A 377 -51.94 -6.44 -32.10
N VAL A 378 -53.12 -6.18 -31.58
CA VAL A 378 -54.37 -6.29 -32.34
C VAL A 378 -54.48 -5.19 -33.41
N VAL A 379 -54.52 -5.63 -34.67
CA VAL A 379 -54.97 -4.83 -35.80
C VAL A 379 -54.20 -3.54 -36.14
N GLY A 380 -53.02 -3.69 -36.72
CA GLY A 380 -52.66 -2.81 -37.84
C GLY A 380 -51.91 -1.53 -37.51
N LYS A 381 -51.41 -1.30 -36.31
CA LYS A 381 -50.75 -0.02 -36.04
C LYS A 381 -49.44 -0.04 -35.30
N THR A 382 -49.24 -0.87 -34.28
CA THR A 382 -47.97 -0.95 -33.50
C THR A 382 -47.69 -2.36 -33.03
N VAL A 383 -46.43 -2.72 -32.94
CA VAL A 383 -45.96 -3.92 -32.26
C VAL A 383 -45.20 -3.51 -31.03
N ASP A 384 -45.61 -4.01 -29.88
CA ASP A 384 -44.99 -3.67 -28.61
C ASP A 384 -43.80 -4.62 -28.34
N ILE A 385 -42.62 -4.02 -28.10
CA ILE A 385 -41.40 -4.74 -27.69
C ILE A 385 -41.31 -4.65 -26.18
N ALA A 386 -41.36 -5.80 -25.53
CA ALA A 386 -41.19 -5.86 -24.08
C ALA A 386 -39.72 -5.85 -23.69
N ILE A 387 -39.27 -4.78 -23.06
CA ILE A 387 -37.92 -4.62 -22.54
C ILE A 387 -37.91 -5.08 -21.08
N SER A 388 -36.90 -5.84 -20.71
CA SER A 388 -36.79 -6.42 -19.37
C SER A 388 -35.38 -6.36 -18.81
N ARG A 389 -35.24 -6.48 -17.49
CA ARG A 389 -34.01 -6.51 -16.71
C ARG A 389 -33.10 -5.28 -16.84
N THR A 390 -33.63 -4.17 -17.36
CA THR A 390 -32.84 -2.98 -17.67
C THR A 390 -32.25 -2.28 -16.42
N GLY A 391 -33.01 -2.29 -15.29
CA GLY A 391 -32.58 -1.55 -14.12
C GLY A 391 -32.29 -0.08 -14.42
N LEU A 392 -33.16 0.60 -15.25
CA LEU A 392 -33.00 2.05 -15.46
C LEU A 392 -33.12 2.76 -14.12
N ALA A 393 -32.08 3.42 -13.65
CA ALA A 393 -31.99 3.97 -12.33
C ALA A 393 -31.50 5.42 -12.37
N ASN A 394 -32.07 6.26 -11.49
CA ASN A 394 -31.68 7.65 -11.34
C ASN A 394 -30.58 7.81 -10.30
N TYR A 395 -29.35 8.06 -10.74
CA TYR A 395 -28.18 8.30 -9.90
C TYR A 395 -27.97 9.79 -9.54
N SER A 396 -28.85 10.68 -9.97
CA SER A 396 -28.82 12.06 -9.52
C SER A 396 -29.43 12.24 -8.13
N PHE A 397 -29.23 13.38 -7.51
CA PHE A 397 -29.80 13.69 -6.19
C PHE A 397 -31.21 14.31 -6.26
N ALA A 398 -31.71 14.56 -7.42
CA ALA A 398 -33.06 15.12 -7.62
C ALA A 398 -33.99 14.08 -8.26
N PRO A 399 -35.27 14.09 -7.93
CA PRO A 399 -36.25 13.34 -8.70
C PRO A 399 -36.22 13.79 -10.16
N HIS A 400 -36.23 12.84 -11.07
CA HIS A 400 -36.37 13.11 -12.50
C HIS A 400 -37.54 12.35 -13.10
N THR A 401 -38.32 13.06 -13.91
CA THR A 401 -39.35 12.49 -14.75
C THR A 401 -38.78 12.31 -16.16
N PHE A 402 -38.89 11.14 -16.67
CA PHE A 402 -38.45 10.80 -18.01
C PHE A 402 -39.39 9.78 -18.67
N THR A 403 -39.39 9.73 -19.99
CA THR A 403 -40.04 8.67 -20.75
C THR A 403 -39.01 7.66 -21.20
N PRO A 404 -39.09 6.40 -20.76
CA PRO A 404 -38.24 5.33 -21.28
C PRO A 404 -38.46 5.16 -22.78
N GLY A 405 -37.45 4.68 -23.48
CA GLY A 405 -37.57 4.49 -24.93
C GLY A 405 -36.48 3.58 -25.50
N LEU A 406 -36.44 3.53 -26.78
CA LEU A 406 -35.58 2.71 -27.59
C LEU A 406 -35.05 3.55 -28.77
N LYS A 407 -33.73 3.64 -28.86
CA LYS A 407 -33.05 4.12 -30.07
C LYS A 407 -32.85 2.91 -30.98
N VAL A 408 -33.44 2.94 -32.18
CA VAL A 408 -33.32 1.88 -33.17
C VAL A 408 -32.49 2.38 -34.35
N PHE A 409 -31.50 1.62 -34.72
CA PHE A 409 -30.58 1.96 -35.81
C PHE A 409 -30.23 0.74 -36.66
N GLY A 410 -29.88 1.00 -37.91
CA GLY A 410 -29.53 0.01 -38.91
C GLY A 410 -30.02 0.43 -40.33
N ASN A 411 -29.39 -0.13 -41.37
CA ASN A 411 -29.74 0.13 -42.78
C ASN A 411 -29.79 1.63 -43.14
N GLY A 412 -28.88 2.43 -42.59
CA GLY A 412 -28.84 3.89 -42.84
C GLY A 412 -29.89 4.70 -42.07
N LEU A 413 -30.56 4.13 -41.09
CA LEU A 413 -31.63 4.79 -40.37
C LEU A 413 -31.32 4.83 -38.85
N ILE A 414 -31.67 5.95 -38.22
CA ILE A 414 -31.76 6.07 -36.78
C ILE A 414 -33.16 6.59 -36.46
N LYS A 415 -33.85 5.89 -35.58
CA LYS A 415 -35.19 6.26 -35.10
C LYS A 415 -35.29 6.04 -33.59
N TYR A 416 -36.10 6.84 -32.96
CA TYR A 416 -36.39 6.74 -31.53
C TYR A 416 -37.87 6.41 -31.34
N TYR A 417 -38.13 5.49 -30.44
CA TYR A 417 -39.47 5.06 -30.05
C TYR A 417 -39.61 5.15 -28.54
N GLN A 418 -40.67 5.76 -28.07
CA GLN A 418 -40.93 5.99 -26.66
C GLN A 418 -41.89 4.99 -26.05
N ALA A 419 -41.80 4.75 -24.78
CA ALA A 419 -42.81 4.05 -24.01
C ALA A 419 -44.10 4.92 -23.88
N PRO A 420 -45.27 4.28 -23.64
CA PRO A 420 -46.54 5.00 -23.58
C PRO A 420 -46.68 5.93 -22.37
N SER A 421 -45.88 5.81 -21.37
CA SER A 421 -45.97 6.59 -20.12
C SER A 421 -44.63 7.10 -19.63
N GLU A 422 -44.69 8.27 -19.04
CA GLU A 422 -43.57 8.80 -18.25
C GLU A 422 -43.41 8.08 -16.93
N THR A 423 -42.20 8.10 -16.43
CA THR A 423 -41.80 7.54 -15.14
C THR A 423 -41.05 8.60 -14.33
N THR A 424 -41.42 8.78 -13.09
CA THR A 424 -40.65 9.61 -12.15
C THR A 424 -39.88 8.70 -11.20
N LEU A 425 -38.59 8.82 -11.21
CA LEU A 425 -37.70 8.15 -10.24
C LEU A 425 -37.19 9.17 -9.24
N SER A 426 -37.35 8.88 -7.95
CA SER A 426 -36.71 9.67 -6.90
C SER A 426 -35.21 9.61 -7.10
N GLY A 427 -34.52 10.71 -6.80
CA GLY A 427 -33.06 10.72 -6.73
C GLY A 427 -32.55 9.89 -5.55
N MET A 428 -31.24 9.86 -5.39
CA MET A 428 -30.56 9.18 -4.26
C MET A 428 -30.77 9.95 -2.95
N THR A 429 -32.02 10.26 -2.57
CA THR A 429 -32.30 11.10 -1.37
C THR A 429 -32.60 10.29 -0.10
N ASP A 430 -33.21 9.13 -0.20
CA ASP A 430 -33.70 8.40 0.98
C ASP A 430 -33.34 6.91 1.00
N ALA A 431 -32.99 6.37 -0.13
CA ALA A 431 -32.53 4.99 -0.22
C ALA A 431 -31.19 4.95 -0.96
N ALA A 432 -30.27 4.23 -0.43
CA ALA A 432 -28.94 4.08 -1.04
C ALA A 432 -28.95 3.41 -2.41
N ILE A 433 -30.07 2.86 -2.78
CA ILE A 433 -30.28 2.25 -4.08
C ILE A 433 -31.16 3.21 -4.84
N PRO A 434 -30.71 3.73 -5.99
CA PRO A 434 -31.54 4.55 -6.84
C PRO A 434 -32.80 3.76 -7.20
N SER A 435 -33.94 4.41 -7.09
CA SER A 435 -35.18 3.79 -7.58
C SER A 435 -35.03 3.58 -9.10
N GLY A 436 -35.39 2.40 -9.52
CA GLY A 436 -35.24 1.99 -10.93
C GLY A 436 -36.49 1.27 -11.45
N ILE A 437 -36.63 1.26 -12.78
CA ILE A 437 -37.58 0.40 -13.46
C ILE A 437 -36.83 -0.75 -14.13
N ASN A 438 -37.37 -1.96 -13.98
CA ASN A 438 -36.77 -3.17 -14.53
C ASN A 438 -37.36 -3.59 -15.87
N SER A 439 -38.51 -3.03 -16.22
CA SER A 439 -39.21 -3.38 -17.46
C SER A 439 -40.08 -2.25 -17.95
N TYR A 440 -40.21 -2.16 -19.25
CA TYR A 440 -41.15 -1.25 -19.93
C TYR A 440 -41.43 -1.79 -21.33
N GLU A 441 -42.46 -1.26 -21.99
CA GLU A 441 -42.84 -1.63 -23.35
C GLU A 441 -42.65 -0.43 -24.28
N VAL A 442 -42.19 -0.70 -25.49
CA VAL A 442 -42.02 0.32 -26.54
C VAL A 442 -42.76 -0.12 -27.78
N GLY A 443 -43.70 0.68 -28.23
CA GLY A 443 -44.48 0.40 -29.46
C GLY A 443 -43.72 0.89 -30.70
N ILE A 444 -43.46 -0.01 -31.63
CA ILE A 444 -42.93 0.33 -32.96
C ILE A 444 -44.11 0.28 -33.98
N PRO A 445 -44.46 1.41 -34.60
CA PRO A 445 -45.51 1.43 -35.60
C PRO A 445 -45.17 0.55 -36.80
N VAL A 446 -46.15 -0.29 -37.23
CA VAL A 446 -46.02 -1.09 -38.46
C VAL A 446 -45.69 -0.19 -39.64
N ASN A 447 -44.77 -0.60 -40.50
CA ASN A 447 -44.24 0.17 -41.62
C ASN A 447 -43.43 1.44 -41.25
N SER A 448 -43.08 1.62 -39.98
CA SER A 448 -42.19 2.73 -39.60
C SER A 448 -40.73 2.46 -39.98
N LEU A 449 -40.36 1.21 -40.14
CA LEU A 449 -39.03 0.78 -40.57
C LEU A 449 -39.16 -0.11 -41.83
N PRO A 450 -38.26 0.01 -42.83
CA PRO A 450 -38.21 -0.93 -43.97
C PRO A 450 -37.90 -2.36 -43.52
N GLU A 451 -38.10 -3.32 -44.44
CA GLU A 451 -37.60 -4.68 -44.30
C GLU A 451 -36.09 -4.67 -43.98
N GLY A 452 -35.68 -5.43 -42.97
CA GLY A 452 -34.31 -5.56 -42.59
C GLY A 452 -34.12 -5.89 -41.12
N THR A 453 -32.84 -5.84 -40.71
CA THR A 453 -32.44 -6.09 -39.34
C THR A 453 -31.90 -4.80 -38.74
N TYR A 454 -32.39 -4.50 -37.55
CA TYR A 454 -32.07 -3.30 -36.78
C TYR A 454 -31.61 -3.66 -35.37
N ARG A 455 -30.94 -2.72 -34.70
CA ARG A 455 -30.61 -2.83 -33.30
C ARG A 455 -31.36 -1.80 -32.48
N GLY A 456 -31.73 -2.18 -31.27
CA GLY A 456 -32.39 -1.33 -30.32
C GLY A 456 -31.51 -1.19 -29.05
N VAL A 457 -31.20 0.04 -28.66
CA VAL A 457 -30.46 0.34 -27.44
C VAL A 457 -31.30 1.25 -26.52
N PRO A 458 -31.06 1.25 -25.19
CA PRO A 458 -31.86 2.05 -24.30
C PRO A 458 -31.65 3.54 -24.53
N ALA A 459 -32.76 4.29 -24.50
CA ALA A 459 -32.77 5.75 -24.56
C ALA A 459 -33.87 6.28 -23.65
N VAL A 460 -33.81 7.56 -23.31
CA VAL A 460 -34.84 8.23 -22.51
C VAL A 460 -35.14 9.62 -23.08
N ILE A 461 -36.35 10.13 -22.84
CA ILE A 461 -36.68 11.53 -23.07
C ILE A 461 -36.65 12.24 -21.73
N ILE A 462 -35.85 13.29 -21.64
CA ILE A 462 -35.77 14.18 -20.47
C ILE A 462 -35.96 15.61 -20.99
N ASP A 463 -36.88 16.35 -20.42
CA ASP A 463 -37.19 17.73 -20.83
C ASP A 463 -37.48 17.88 -22.35
N GLY A 464 -38.09 16.85 -22.92
CA GLY A 464 -38.47 16.82 -24.35
C GLY A 464 -37.31 16.47 -25.31
N ALA A 465 -36.11 16.18 -24.83
CA ALA A 465 -34.96 15.78 -25.62
C ALA A 465 -34.58 14.31 -25.40
N TRP A 466 -34.15 13.65 -26.48
CA TRP A 466 -33.62 12.28 -26.40
C TRP A 466 -32.22 12.24 -25.88
N HIS A 467 -32.00 11.31 -24.96
CA HIS A 467 -30.68 11.03 -24.36
C HIS A 467 -30.40 9.52 -24.48
N ASP A 468 -29.23 9.19 -24.93
CA ASP A 468 -28.73 7.83 -24.87
C ASP A 468 -28.46 7.43 -23.41
N VAL A 469 -28.81 6.21 -23.05
CA VAL A 469 -28.60 5.70 -21.68
C VAL A 469 -27.33 4.87 -21.65
N ALA A 470 -26.41 5.21 -20.76
CA ALA A 470 -25.22 4.43 -20.55
C ALA A 470 -25.56 3.07 -19.93
N VAL A 471 -24.99 2.01 -20.49
CA VAL A 471 -25.07 0.64 -19.99
C VAL A 471 -23.73 0.26 -19.40
N GLY A 472 -23.71 -0.36 -18.22
CA GLY A 472 -22.47 -0.75 -17.55
C GLY A 472 -21.61 -1.66 -18.42
N ALA A 473 -20.29 -1.51 -18.35
CA ALA A 473 -19.34 -2.31 -19.12
C ALA A 473 -19.60 -3.82 -18.90
N GLY A 474 -19.60 -4.58 -20.01
CA GLY A 474 -19.84 -6.04 -20.01
C GLY A 474 -21.29 -6.47 -19.81
N ARG A 475 -22.26 -5.55 -19.72
CA ARG A 475 -23.69 -5.87 -19.72
C ARG A 475 -24.22 -6.02 -21.14
N LEU A 476 -25.27 -6.80 -21.30
CA LEU A 476 -26.01 -6.83 -22.56
C LEU A 476 -26.63 -5.47 -22.82
N SER A 477 -26.39 -4.90 -23.99
CA SER A 477 -26.64 -3.48 -24.25
C SER A 477 -27.68 -3.25 -25.37
N ASP A 478 -28.03 -4.27 -26.12
CA ASP A 478 -28.94 -4.12 -27.26
C ASP A 478 -29.83 -5.34 -27.48
N ILE A 479 -30.86 -5.09 -28.25
CA ILE A 479 -31.78 -6.09 -28.79
C ILE A 479 -31.74 -6.05 -30.32
N LEU A 480 -32.01 -7.19 -30.95
CA LEU A 480 -32.17 -7.33 -32.39
C LEU A 480 -33.64 -7.18 -32.76
N ILE A 481 -33.92 -6.32 -33.72
CA ILE A 481 -35.27 -6.11 -34.26
C ILE A 481 -35.24 -6.50 -35.73
N THR A 482 -36.05 -7.48 -36.13
CA THR A 482 -36.16 -7.93 -37.50
C THR A 482 -37.53 -7.58 -38.07
N ILE A 483 -37.50 -7.05 -39.30
CA ILE A 483 -38.71 -6.74 -40.07
C ILE A 483 -38.65 -7.58 -41.34
N ASP A 484 -39.62 -8.45 -41.48
CA ASP A 484 -39.71 -9.31 -42.66
C ASP A 484 -40.38 -8.58 -43.87
N ALA A 485 -40.42 -9.28 -45.04
CA ALA A 485 -41.01 -8.74 -46.27
C ALA A 485 -42.50 -8.41 -46.13
N ASP A 486 -43.19 -9.04 -45.20
CA ASP A 486 -44.61 -8.82 -44.90
C ASP A 486 -44.83 -7.69 -43.89
N GLY A 487 -43.72 -7.09 -43.37
CA GLY A 487 -43.76 -6.01 -42.38
C GLY A 487 -43.98 -6.50 -40.94
N ASN A 488 -43.85 -7.81 -40.66
CA ASN A 488 -43.91 -8.31 -39.29
C ASN A 488 -42.67 -7.93 -38.54
N ILE A 489 -42.83 -7.47 -37.30
CA ILE A 489 -41.74 -7.05 -36.43
C ILE A 489 -41.55 -8.14 -35.40
N ASP A 490 -40.29 -8.63 -35.28
CA ASP A 490 -39.85 -9.52 -34.22
C ASP A 490 -38.68 -8.87 -33.45
N ALA A 491 -38.62 -9.15 -32.17
CA ALA A 491 -37.53 -8.70 -31.33
C ALA A 491 -36.95 -9.87 -30.54
N SER A 492 -35.66 -9.99 -30.58
CA SER A 492 -34.91 -11.03 -29.89
C SER A 492 -33.66 -10.44 -29.21
N GLN A 493 -33.13 -11.17 -28.28
CA GLN A 493 -31.83 -10.81 -27.73
C GLN A 493 -30.79 -10.91 -28.84
N GLY A 494 -29.91 -9.89 -28.96
CA GLY A 494 -28.94 -9.69 -30.03
C GLY A 494 -28.25 -10.99 -30.47
N ASP A 495 -28.34 -11.26 -31.77
CA ASP A 495 -28.39 -12.59 -32.36
C ASP A 495 -27.08 -13.34 -32.48
N CYS A 496 -27.18 -14.64 -32.18
CA CYS A 496 -26.25 -15.65 -32.67
C CYS A 496 -26.77 -16.26 -33.98
N ARG A 497 -26.27 -15.83 -35.13
CA ARG A 497 -26.52 -16.49 -36.40
C ARG A 497 -25.90 -17.89 -36.43
N GLY A 498 -26.66 -18.87 -35.94
CA GLY A 498 -26.20 -20.24 -35.81
C GLY A 498 -25.24 -20.49 -34.66
N ALA A 499 -25.24 -21.67 -34.10
CA ALA A 499 -24.36 -21.99 -32.97
C ALA A 499 -22.89 -22.00 -33.43
N SER A 500 -22.10 -21.05 -32.93
CA SER A 500 -20.66 -21.11 -33.02
C SER A 500 -20.13 -22.27 -32.18
N PRO A 501 -19.04 -22.95 -32.58
CA PRO A 501 -18.36 -23.91 -31.73
C PRO A 501 -17.62 -23.21 -30.58
N LEU A 502 -17.54 -21.89 -30.61
CA LEU A 502 -16.92 -21.06 -29.59
C LEU A 502 -17.98 -20.40 -28.69
N SER A 503 -17.73 -20.35 -27.44
CA SER A 503 -18.37 -19.45 -26.48
C SER A 503 -17.35 -18.49 -25.93
N ALA A 504 -17.75 -17.31 -25.55
CA ALA A 504 -16.88 -16.34 -24.91
C ALA A 504 -17.56 -15.75 -23.69
N TYR A 505 -16.76 -15.46 -22.67
CA TYR A 505 -17.20 -14.84 -21.43
C TYR A 505 -16.14 -13.84 -20.95
N ASN A 506 -16.48 -13.00 -19.98
CA ASN A 506 -15.61 -11.91 -19.51
C ASN A 506 -15.15 -11.00 -20.66
N THR A 507 -16.07 -10.70 -21.59
CA THR A 507 -15.78 -9.81 -22.72
C THR A 507 -15.81 -8.37 -22.23
N MET A 508 -14.66 -7.69 -22.31
CA MET A 508 -14.52 -6.32 -21.85
C MET A 508 -13.55 -5.55 -22.75
N PHE A 509 -13.69 -4.22 -22.74
CA PHE A 509 -12.65 -3.37 -23.29
C PHE A 509 -11.45 -3.40 -22.34
N ALA A 510 -10.27 -3.60 -22.90
CA ALA A 510 -9.01 -3.62 -22.16
C ALA A 510 -7.94 -2.88 -22.95
N GLU A 511 -6.98 -2.30 -22.23
CA GLU A 511 -5.78 -1.72 -22.83
C GLU A 511 -4.64 -2.72 -22.68
N GLN A 512 -3.90 -2.93 -23.77
CA GLN A 512 -2.71 -3.78 -23.77
C GLN A 512 -1.62 -3.15 -24.63
N ASP A 513 -0.42 -3.02 -24.11
CA ASP A 513 0.75 -2.52 -24.84
C ASP A 513 0.47 -1.24 -25.63
N SER A 514 -0.16 -0.23 -24.98
CA SER A 514 -0.57 1.03 -25.62
C SER A 514 -1.64 0.90 -26.72
N ARG A 515 -2.37 -0.19 -26.77
CA ARG A 515 -3.47 -0.42 -27.70
C ARG A 515 -4.76 -0.70 -26.94
N GLY A 516 -5.83 -0.04 -27.34
CA GLY A 516 -7.18 -0.41 -26.92
C GLY A 516 -7.65 -1.67 -27.66
N GLY A 517 -8.45 -2.50 -27.00
CA GLY A 517 -8.98 -3.70 -27.59
C GLY A 517 -10.03 -4.39 -26.74
N VAL A 518 -10.42 -5.59 -27.13
CA VAL A 518 -11.33 -6.45 -26.37
C VAL A 518 -10.56 -7.62 -25.79
N SER A 519 -10.59 -7.76 -24.46
CA SER A 519 -10.16 -8.96 -23.75
C SER A 519 -11.36 -9.87 -23.53
N THR A 520 -11.18 -11.16 -23.74
CA THR A 520 -12.25 -12.16 -23.51
C THR A 520 -11.64 -13.54 -23.36
N THR A 521 -12.32 -14.41 -22.62
CA THR A 521 -11.97 -15.83 -22.57
C THR A 521 -12.84 -16.60 -23.54
N VAL A 522 -12.24 -17.24 -24.53
CA VAL A 522 -12.96 -18.11 -25.50
C VAL A 522 -12.79 -19.57 -25.13
N THR A 523 -13.88 -20.31 -25.22
CA THR A 523 -13.92 -21.75 -24.96
C THR A 523 -14.49 -22.46 -26.17
N VAL A 524 -13.86 -23.57 -26.60
CA VAL A 524 -14.36 -24.40 -27.67
C VAL A 524 -15.21 -25.52 -27.11
N SER A 525 -16.42 -25.69 -27.67
CA SER A 525 -17.28 -26.82 -27.37
C SER A 525 -17.29 -27.78 -28.57
N GLY A 526 -16.87 -29.04 -28.36
CA GLY A 526 -16.77 -30.05 -29.41
C GLY A 526 -15.40 -30.08 -30.09
N ALA A 527 -15.36 -30.30 -31.40
CA ALA A 527 -14.11 -30.49 -32.15
C ALA A 527 -13.15 -29.29 -32.04
N PRO A 528 -11.82 -29.53 -32.12
CA PRO A 528 -10.85 -28.47 -32.06
C PRO A 528 -11.13 -27.33 -33.03
N TYR A 529 -10.95 -26.09 -32.60
CA TYR A 529 -11.14 -24.90 -33.41
C TYR A 529 -9.80 -24.37 -33.90
N ASN A 530 -9.70 -24.04 -35.17
CA ASN A 530 -8.58 -23.34 -35.78
C ASN A 530 -9.13 -22.31 -36.75
N GLY A 531 -8.96 -21.04 -36.41
CA GLY A 531 -9.47 -19.92 -37.20
C GLY A 531 -9.45 -18.62 -36.43
N THR A 532 -10.19 -17.64 -36.92
CA THR A 532 -10.21 -16.29 -36.37
C THR A 532 -11.33 -16.05 -35.37
N VAL A 533 -11.10 -15.21 -34.38
CA VAL A 533 -12.10 -14.52 -33.59
C VAL A 533 -12.03 -13.03 -33.94
N SER A 534 -13.17 -12.47 -34.33
CA SER A 534 -13.28 -11.10 -34.81
C SER A 534 -14.15 -10.27 -33.90
N VAL A 535 -13.81 -9.02 -33.68
CA VAL A 535 -14.69 -8.01 -33.09
C VAL A 535 -15.51 -7.37 -34.17
N ILE A 536 -16.83 -7.45 -34.03
CA ILE A 536 -17.78 -6.82 -34.92
C ILE A 536 -18.40 -5.62 -34.23
N ASP A 537 -18.21 -4.46 -34.82
CA ASP A 537 -18.85 -3.23 -34.39
C ASP A 537 -20.28 -3.18 -34.94
N LEU A 538 -21.19 -2.94 -34.03
CA LEU A 538 -22.61 -2.91 -34.31
C LEU A 538 -23.21 -1.52 -34.05
N THR A 539 -22.39 -0.54 -33.77
CA THR A 539 -22.81 0.83 -33.39
C THR A 539 -23.31 1.63 -34.61
N GLY A 540 -22.74 1.36 -35.79
CA GLY A 540 -23.01 2.10 -37.03
C GLY A 540 -24.15 1.52 -37.85
N GLU A 541 -24.22 1.95 -39.11
CA GLU A 541 -25.29 1.60 -40.08
C GLU A 541 -25.29 0.12 -40.50
N GLY A 542 -24.34 -0.67 -40.04
CA GLY A 542 -24.22 -2.11 -40.27
C GLY A 542 -23.03 -2.72 -39.57
N PRO A 543 -23.02 -4.07 -39.48
CA PRO A 543 -21.91 -4.74 -38.80
C PRO A 543 -20.60 -4.48 -39.53
N ALA A 544 -19.65 -3.86 -38.87
CA ALA A 544 -18.30 -3.60 -39.37
C ALA A 544 -17.28 -4.44 -38.61
N MET A 545 -16.45 -5.21 -39.32
CA MET A 545 -15.32 -5.90 -38.69
C MET A 545 -14.26 -4.89 -38.30
N LYS A 546 -13.98 -4.76 -37.03
CA LYS A 546 -12.96 -3.83 -36.49
C LYS A 546 -11.59 -4.48 -36.39
N SER A 547 -11.51 -5.69 -35.90
CA SER A 547 -10.24 -6.38 -35.72
C SER A 547 -10.44 -7.89 -35.62
N THR A 548 -9.38 -8.63 -35.78
CA THR A 548 -9.41 -10.09 -35.74
C THR A 548 -8.10 -10.65 -35.17
N VAL A 549 -8.21 -11.77 -34.49
CA VAL A 549 -7.05 -12.52 -33.96
C VAL A 549 -7.19 -14.00 -34.34
N GLU A 550 -6.08 -14.64 -34.69
CA GLU A 550 -6.07 -16.09 -34.96
C GLU A 550 -6.03 -16.87 -33.63
N VAL A 551 -6.88 -17.88 -33.55
CA VAL A 551 -7.02 -18.74 -32.36
C VAL A 551 -7.00 -20.19 -32.78
N ALA A 552 -6.15 -20.98 -32.12
CA ALA A 552 -6.12 -22.41 -32.23
C ALA A 552 -6.37 -23.02 -30.85
N LEU A 553 -7.53 -23.73 -30.68
CA LEU A 553 -7.96 -24.31 -29.42
C LEU A 553 -8.23 -25.79 -29.58
N ALA A 554 -7.76 -26.61 -28.65
CA ALA A 554 -8.11 -28.01 -28.54
C ALA A 554 -9.56 -28.17 -28.06
N GLU A 555 -10.13 -29.36 -28.19
CA GLU A 555 -11.46 -29.69 -27.68
C GLU A 555 -11.56 -29.38 -26.18
N GLY A 556 -12.55 -28.60 -25.79
CA GLY A 556 -12.75 -28.16 -24.39
C GLY A 556 -11.74 -27.15 -23.85
N GLU A 557 -10.79 -26.69 -24.67
CA GLU A 557 -9.80 -25.69 -24.24
C GLU A 557 -10.46 -24.32 -24.09
N SER A 558 -10.07 -23.61 -23.03
CA SER A 558 -10.41 -22.21 -22.80
C SER A 558 -9.12 -21.39 -22.86
N ARG A 559 -9.18 -20.24 -23.52
CA ARG A 559 -8.03 -19.33 -23.63
C ARG A 559 -8.48 -17.87 -23.56
N GLU A 560 -7.78 -17.10 -22.76
CA GLU A 560 -7.92 -15.66 -22.81
C GLU A 560 -7.24 -15.11 -24.07
N ILE A 561 -7.94 -14.22 -24.77
CA ILE A 561 -7.44 -13.55 -25.95
C ILE A 561 -7.68 -12.06 -25.86
N PHE A 562 -6.79 -11.30 -26.46
CA PHE A 562 -6.92 -9.87 -26.64
C PHE A 562 -7.01 -9.56 -28.14
N ILE A 563 -8.02 -8.81 -28.54
CA ILE A 563 -8.25 -8.42 -29.93
C ILE A 563 -8.06 -6.90 -30.03
N PRO A 564 -6.91 -6.42 -30.53
CA PRO A 564 -6.61 -4.99 -30.54
C PRO A 564 -7.50 -4.24 -31.53
N PHE A 565 -7.86 -2.99 -31.20
CA PHE A 565 -8.41 -2.04 -32.15
C PHE A 565 -7.31 -1.20 -32.77
N GLU A 566 -7.26 -1.11 -34.08
CA GLU A 566 -6.29 -0.23 -34.76
C GLU A 566 -6.73 1.23 -34.82
N HIS A 567 -8.06 1.48 -34.80
CA HIS A 567 -8.61 2.85 -34.83
C HIS A 567 -10.07 2.88 -34.34
N VAL A 568 -10.36 3.84 -33.47
CA VAL A 568 -11.74 4.19 -33.12
C VAL A 568 -11.97 5.64 -33.57
N GLU A 569 -12.82 5.79 -34.60
CA GLU A 569 -13.05 7.10 -35.24
C GLU A 569 -13.97 8.03 -34.46
N SER A 570 -14.70 7.52 -33.47
CA SER A 570 -15.65 8.30 -32.68
C SER A 570 -15.71 7.80 -31.24
N PRO A 571 -15.66 8.72 -30.28
CA PRO A 571 -15.80 8.38 -28.86
C PRO A 571 -17.24 8.00 -28.52
N GLY A 572 -17.39 7.28 -27.45
CA GLY A 572 -18.70 6.93 -26.92
C GLY A 572 -18.85 5.44 -26.61
N GLN A 573 -20.09 5.04 -26.55
CA GLN A 573 -20.42 3.63 -26.40
C GLN A 573 -20.26 2.91 -27.74
N LEU A 574 -19.50 1.86 -27.74
CA LEU A 574 -19.39 0.93 -28.85
C LEU A 574 -20.20 -0.31 -28.50
N VAL A 575 -21.14 -0.68 -29.36
CA VAL A 575 -21.86 -1.95 -29.26
C VAL A 575 -21.14 -2.97 -30.11
N ILE A 576 -20.56 -3.99 -29.48
CA ILE A 576 -19.77 -5.00 -30.15
C ILE A 576 -20.35 -6.41 -29.94
N CYS A 577 -20.04 -7.30 -30.83
CA CYS A 577 -20.11 -8.74 -30.58
C CYS A 577 -18.81 -9.40 -31.09
N LEU A 578 -18.53 -10.58 -30.60
CA LEU A 578 -17.47 -11.43 -31.13
C LEU A 578 -18.06 -12.42 -32.12
N ALA A 579 -17.33 -12.67 -33.19
CA ALA A 579 -17.71 -13.62 -34.22
C ALA A 579 -16.57 -14.58 -34.53
N ASP A 580 -16.94 -15.83 -34.91
CA ASP A 580 -16.00 -16.83 -35.37
C ASP A 580 -15.63 -16.61 -36.86
N LYS A 581 -14.73 -17.44 -37.38
CA LYS A 581 -14.26 -17.37 -38.77
C LYS A 581 -15.37 -17.52 -39.85
N ALA A 582 -16.52 -18.02 -39.47
CA ALA A 582 -17.68 -18.15 -40.36
C ALA A 582 -18.66 -16.98 -40.19
N GLY A 583 -18.30 -15.98 -39.39
CA GLY A 583 -19.16 -14.83 -39.08
C GLY A 583 -20.31 -15.15 -38.10
N ARG A 584 -20.24 -16.31 -37.42
CA ARG A 584 -21.25 -16.67 -36.42
C ARG A 584 -20.90 -15.98 -35.13
N HIS A 585 -21.86 -15.36 -34.49
CA HIS A 585 -21.63 -14.66 -33.23
C HIS A 585 -21.26 -15.64 -32.12
N ILE A 586 -20.21 -15.31 -31.39
CA ILE A 586 -19.73 -16.02 -30.20
C ILE A 586 -20.37 -15.45 -28.95
N THR A 587 -20.59 -14.13 -28.94
CA THR A 587 -21.23 -13.40 -27.84
C THR A 587 -22.47 -12.69 -28.31
N PRO A 588 -23.46 -12.42 -27.42
CA PRO A 588 -24.44 -11.38 -27.63
C PRO A 588 -23.72 -10.03 -27.85
N ALA A 589 -24.47 -9.05 -28.34
CA ALA A 589 -23.95 -7.68 -28.40
C ALA A 589 -23.73 -7.15 -26.99
N THR A 590 -22.58 -6.55 -26.80
CA THR A 590 -22.13 -6.02 -25.51
C THR A 590 -21.66 -4.58 -25.70
N THR A 591 -22.00 -3.68 -24.78
CA THR A 591 -21.51 -2.32 -24.81
C THR A 591 -20.10 -2.26 -24.21
N ILE A 592 -19.20 -1.60 -24.93
CA ILE A 592 -17.92 -1.15 -24.41
C ILE A 592 -17.83 0.37 -24.58
N TYR A 593 -17.01 0.99 -23.73
CA TYR A 593 -16.77 2.42 -23.79
C TYR A 593 -15.48 2.69 -24.55
N VAL A 594 -15.57 3.56 -25.53
CA VAL A 594 -14.46 4.02 -26.35
C VAL A 594 -14.38 5.53 -26.28
N TYR A 595 -13.18 6.05 -26.20
CA TYR A 595 -12.94 7.47 -25.96
C TYR A 595 -12.37 8.12 -27.20
N GLU A 596 -12.62 9.46 -27.34
CA GLU A 596 -11.97 10.21 -28.41
C GLU A 596 -10.45 9.97 -28.35
N PRO A 597 -9.78 9.94 -29.53
CA PRO A 597 -8.34 10.11 -29.56
C PRO A 597 -8.06 11.46 -28.88
N ALA A 598 -7.81 11.41 -27.62
CA ALA A 598 -7.62 12.58 -26.82
C ALA A 598 -6.43 13.34 -27.39
N GLN A 599 -6.49 14.66 -27.29
CA GLN A 599 -5.28 15.45 -27.47
C GLN A 599 -4.34 15.11 -26.33
N PRO A 600 -3.02 15.09 -26.55
CA PRO A 600 -2.07 15.01 -25.47
C PRO A 600 -2.46 15.97 -24.34
N SER A 601 -2.74 15.42 -23.17
CA SER A 601 -3.07 16.20 -21.97
C SER A 601 -1.89 16.23 -21.01
N ARG A 602 -0.95 15.29 -21.19
CA ARG A 602 0.23 15.15 -20.35
C ARG A 602 1.36 14.40 -21.07
N VAL A 603 2.60 14.75 -20.70
CA VAL A 603 3.81 14.00 -21.04
C VAL A 603 4.40 13.47 -19.73
N ILE A 604 4.79 12.22 -19.70
CA ILE A 604 5.40 11.54 -18.57
C ILE A 604 6.80 11.16 -18.96
N LEU A 605 7.76 11.53 -18.13
CA LEU A 605 9.16 11.17 -18.33
C LEU A 605 9.52 9.93 -17.51
N SER A 606 10.43 9.11 -18.00
CA SER A 606 10.97 7.96 -17.26
C SER A 606 11.77 8.39 -16.03
N ASP A 607 12.25 9.63 -16.01
CA ASP A 607 12.99 10.19 -14.90
C ASP A 607 12.78 11.71 -14.85
N TYR A 608 12.65 12.28 -13.67
CA TYR A 608 12.51 13.71 -13.44
C TYR A 608 13.74 14.34 -12.76
N HIS A 609 14.68 13.50 -12.31
CA HIS A 609 15.89 13.91 -11.64
C HIS A 609 17.05 13.03 -12.11
N ILE A 610 17.91 13.56 -12.95
CA ILE A 610 19.04 12.83 -13.55
C ILE A 610 20.35 13.37 -12.98
N GLU A 611 21.14 12.52 -12.34
CA GLU A 611 22.51 12.85 -11.98
C GLU A 611 23.47 12.11 -12.92
N THR A 612 24.43 12.83 -13.48
CA THR A 612 25.40 12.29 -14.43
C THR A 612 26.72 13.07 -14.35
N SER A 613 27.72 12.63 -15.12
CA SER A 613 29.02 13.32 -15.24
C SER A 613 29.30 13.79 -16.67
N PRO A 614 30.19 14.77 -16.84
CA PRO A 614 30.58 15.24 -18.17
C PRO A 614 31.09 14.12 -19.07
N GLY A 615 30.62 14.10 -20.30
CA GLY A 615 30.99 13.11 -21.31
C GLY A 615 30.14 11.84 -21.28
N CYS A 616 29.16 11.75 -20.37
CA CYS A 616 28.21 10.64 -20.32
C CYS A 616 27.00 10.90 -21.21
N ASP A 617 26.54 9.83 -21.86
CA ASP A 617 25.31 9.76 -22.61
C ASP A 617 24.26 8.97 -21.79
N GLY A 618 23.00 9.36 -21.92
CA GLY A 618 21.88 8.64 -21.32
C GLY A 618 20.64 8.71 -22.19
N ILE A 619 19.60 8.03 -21.75
CA ILE A 619 18.29 8.03 -22.41
C ILE A 619 17.23 8.37 -21.36
N ILE A 620 16.44 9.35 -21.68
CA ILE A 620 15.19 9.67 -20.97
C ILE A 620 14.04 9.39 -21.94
N THR A 621 13.13 8.54 -21.55
CA THR A 621 11.95 8.24 -22.37
C THR A 621 10.80 9.11 -21.92
N ALA A 622 9.88 9.37 -22.84
CA ALA A 622 8.67 10.13 -22.55
C ALA A 622 7.46 9.42 -23.12
N THR A 623 6.42 9.33 -22.29
CA THR A 623 5.12 8.77 -22.69
C THR A 623 4.10 9.89 -22.76
N VAL A 624 3.37 9.96 -23.88
CA VAL A 624 2.30 10.94 -24.07
C VAL A 624 0.99 10.34 -23.59
N TRP A 625 0.31 11.07 -22.72
CA TRP A 625 -0.96 10.68 -22.15
C TRP A 625 -2.11 11.57 -22.64
N PRO A 626 -3.32 11.05 -22.78
CA PRO A 626 -3.66 9.63 -22.67
C PRO A 626 -3.08 8.81 -23.82
N GLU A 627 -2.92 7.52 -23.64
CA GLU A 627 -2.39 6.64 -24.69
C GLU A 627 -3.24 6.64 -25.97
N THR A 628 -4.52 7.01 -25.85
CA THR A 628 -5.43 7.25 -26.96
C THR A 628 -5.17 8.56 -27.71
N ALA A 629 -4.16 9.35 -27.31
CA ALA A 629 -3.78 10.58 -27.99
C ALA A 629 -3.40 10.28 -29.45
N ALA A 630 -4.04 11.03 -30.40
CA ALA A 630 -3.85 10.82 -31.81
C ALA A 630 -2.44 11.18 -32.30
N ASP A 631 -1.84 12.22 -31.71
CA ASP A 631 -0.48 12.67 -32.03
C ASP A 631 0.40 12.61 -30.76
N LYS A 632 1.30 11.66 -30.74
CA LYS A 632 2.28 11.46 -29.67
C LYS A 632 3.67 11.98 -30.03
N THR A 633 3.76 12.77 -31.08
CA THR A 633 5.05 13.32 -31.51
C THR A 633 5.60 14.25 -30.43
N LEU A 634 6.85 14.01 -30.06
CA LEU A 634 7.57 14.80 -29.06
C LEU A 634 8.75 15.54 -29.68
N THR A 635 8.90 16.78 -29.31
CA THR A 635 10.12 17.56 -29.52
C THR A 635 10.85 17.72 -28.20
N TRP A 636 12.17 17.59 -28.23
CA TRP A 636 13.03 17.69 -27.07
C TRP A 636 13.86 18.96 -27.08
N SER A 637 14.06 19.56 -25.95
CA SER A 637 14.94 20.73 -25.79
C SER A 637 15.67 20.69 -24.44
N SER A 638 16.83 21.31 -24.42
CA SER A 638 17.59 21.56 -23.20
C SER A 638 17.52 23.04 -22.83
N GLY A 639 17.43 23.32 -21.53
CA GLY A 639 17.46 24.70 -21.01
C GLY A 639 18.84 25.37 -21.17
N ASP A 640 19.95 24.57 -21.08
CA ASP A 640 21.32 25.02 -21.40
C ASP A 640 22.09 23.89 -22.10
N SER A 641 22.27 24.06 -23.37
CA SER A 641 23.00 23.11 -24.23
C SER A 641 24.50 23.03 -23.96
N ASN A 642 25.09 23.95 -23.18
CA ASN A 642 26.47 23.81 -22.71
C ASN A 642 26.60 22.83 -21.56
N VAL A 643 25.55 22.64 -20.78
CA VAL A 643 25.49 21.67 -19.68
C VAL A 643 25.11 20.30 -20.22
N ALA A 644 24.01 20.21 -20.97
CA ALA A 644 23.59 18.97 -21.62
C ALA A 644 22.79 19.27 -22.89
N THR A 645 22.88 18.37 -23.87
CA THR A 645 22.03 18.39 -25.10
C THR A 645 21.11 17.19 -25.08
N VAL A 646 19.95 17.28 -25.75
CA VAL A 646 19.00 16.18 -25.88
C VAL A 646 18.42 16.14 -27.30
N ASP A 647 18.33 14.95 -27.87
CA ASP A 647 17.69 14.69 -29.16
C ASP A 647 16.96 13.34 -29.12
N GLY A 648 15.66 13.34 -29.39
CA GLY A 648 14.83 12.13 -29.35
C GLY A 648 14.86 11.39 -27.99
N GLY A 649 15.07 12.12 -26.88
CA GLY A 649 15.21 11.56 -25.54
C GLY A 649 16.61 11.03 -25.21
N ARG A 650 17.54 10.99 -26.16
CA ARG A 650 18.95 10.72 -25.87
C ARG A 650 19.64 12.01 -25.48
N PHE A 651 20.21 12.05 -24.27
CA PHE A 651 20.98 13.22 -23.82
C PHE A 651 22.49 12.94 -23.77
N THR A 652 23.27 14.00 -23.94
CA THR A 652 24.72 14.01 -23.72
C THR A 652 25.06 15.13 -22.75
N ALA A 653 25.74 14.78 -21.65
CA ALA A 653 26.24 15.72 -20.66
C ALA A 653 27.59 16.30 -21.09
N HIS A 654 27.76 17.63 -21.05
CA HIS A 654 28.98 18.30 -21.57
C HIS A 654 29.83 18.91 -20.46
N SER A 655 29.21 19.68 -19.56
CA SER A 655 29.95 20.38 -18.51
C SER A 655 29.18 20.36 -17.18
N ASN A 656 29.93 20.49 -16.09
CA ASN A 656 29.32 20.59 -14.76
C ASN A 656 28.30 21.73 -14.70
N GLY A 657 27.15 21.46 -14.12
CA GLY A 657 26.07 22.41 -13.96
C GLY A 657 24.72 21.73 -13.82
N GLN A 658 23.69 22.52 -13.80
CA GLN A 658 22.30 22.07 -13.79
C GLN A 658 21.58 22.67 -14.98
N THR A 659 20.79 21.86 -15.65
CA THR A 659 19.85 22.32 -16.68
C THR A 659 18.58 21.46 -16.64
N THR A 660 17.67 21.74 -17.56
CA THR A 660 16.44 20.98 -17.73
C THR A 660 16.37 20.33 -19.10
N LEU A 661 15.84 19.13 -19.15
CA LEU A 661 15.48 18.45 -20.40
C LEU A 661 13.96 18.46 -20.52
N THR A 662 13.43 19.03 -21.59
CA THR A 662 11.98 19.22 -21.77
C THR A 662 11.52 18.46 -23.00
N ALA A 663 10.51 17.60 -22.83
CA ALA A 663 9.74 17.00 -23.91
C ALA A 663 8.45 17.78 -24.12
N THR A 664 8.12 18.12 -25.36
CA THR A 664 6.98 18.93 -25.73
C THR A 664 6.19 18.24 -26.84
N THR A 665 4.87 18.09 -26.64
CA THR A 665 3.95 17.58 -27.65
C THR A 665 3.62 18.66 -28.71
N ALA A 666 3.06 18.26 -29.85
CA ALA A 666 2.64 19.18 -30.89
C ALA A 666 1.59 20.21 -30.42
N ASN A 667 0.74 19.89 -29.47
CA ASN A 667 -0.24 20.80 -28.86
C ASN A 667 0.30 21.60 -27.67
N GLY A 668 1.61 21.50 -27.36
CA GLY A 668 2.28 22.34 -26.39
C GLY A 668 2.28 21.82 -24.94
N VAL A 669 1.86 20.60 -24.71
CA VAL A 669 1.98 19.97 -23.37
C VAL A 669 3.43 19.58 -23.15
N THR A 670 3.98 19.94 -21.98
CA THR A 670 5.39 19.74 -21.67
C THR A 670 5.57 18.89 -20.41
N ALA A 671 6.69 18.15 -20.36
CA ALA A 671 7.25 17.59 -19.14
C ALA A 671 8.75 17.87 -19.10
N THR A 672 9.25 18.17 -17.92
CA THR A 672 10.63 18.62 -17.73
C THR A 672 11.32 17.78 -16.66
N ALA A 673 12.51 17.30 -16.95
CA ALA A 673 13.41 16.66 -16.02
C ALA A 673 14.59 17.57 -15.69
N ASP A 674 14.98 17.62 -14.44
CA ASP A 674 16.20 18.27 -13.99
C ASP A 674 17.39 17.34 -14.25
N ILE A 675 18.43 17.83 -14.91
CA ILE A 675 19.69 17.12 -15.08
C ILE A 675 20.80 17.86 -14.34
N PHE A 676 21.46 17.15 -13.45
CA PHE A 676 22.60 17.62 -12.68
C PHE A 676 23.86 16.92 -13.22
N VAL A 677 24.68 17.70 -13.90
CA VAL A 677 25.98 17.22 -14.38
C VAL A 677 27.03 17.57 -13.35
N ARG A 678 27.53 16.56 -12.67
CA ARG A 678 28.48 16.71 -11.54
C ARG A 678 29.79 16.01 -11.88
N PRO A 679 30.91 16.51 -11.33
CA PRO A 679 32.17 15.85 -11.55
C PRO A 679 32.21 14.45 -10.96
N LEU A 680 33.10 13.63 -11.48
CA LEU A 680 33.48 12.38 -10.82
C LEU A 680 34.50 12.67 -9.70
N PRO A 681 34.65 11.77 -8.72
CA PRO A 681 35.71 11.87 -7.74
C PRO A 681 37.09 12.06 -8.37
N ALA A 682 37.79 13.11 -7.99
CA ALA A 682 39.14 13.43 -8.47
C ALA A 682 40.21 13.05 -7.47
N SER A 683 39.85 13.00 -6.16
CA SER A 683 40.76 12.50 -5.13
C SER A 683 39.97 11.92 -3.95
N VAL A 684 40.56 10.94 -3.30
CA VAL A 684 40.09 10.36 -2.03
C VAL A 684 41.22 10.54 -1.03
N THR A 685 40.93 11.16 0.09
CA THR A 685 41.92 11.34 1.18
C THR A 685 41.42 10.61 2.43
N LEU A 686 42.24 9.72 2.93
CA LEU A 686 41.94 8.97 4.15
C LEU A 686 42.59 9.61 5.37
N THR A 687 41.87 9.70 6.47
CA THR A 687 42.38 10.23 7.73
C THR A 687 41.87 9.42 8.92
N PRO A 688 42.74 9.22 9.95
CA PRO A 688 44.15 9.59 10.03
C PRO A 688 45.09 8.72 9.17
N ASP A 689 46.22 9.27 8.73
CA ASP A 689 47.26 8.57 8.02
C ASP A 689 48.64 8.99 8.57
N PRO A 690 49.42 8.11 9.20
CA PRO A 690 49.08 6.72 9.50
C PRO A 690 48.06 6.56 10.64
N VAL A 691 47.45 5.38 10.75
CA VAL A 691 46.55 5.00 11.84
C VAL A 691 47.13 3.80 12.60
N ASP A 692 47.28 3.94 13.90
CA ASP A 692 47.68 2.85 14.78
C ASP A 692 46.41 2.21 15.39
N VAL A 693 46.27 0.90 15.19
CA VAL A 693 45.13 0.13 15.70
C VAL A 693 45.62 -0.88 16.72
N PRO A 694 45.24 -0.75 17.99
CA PRO A 694 45.59 -1.75 19.00
C PRO A 694 45.07 -3.13 18.65
N LEU A 695 45.86 -4.17 18.90
CA LEU A 695 45.46 -5.55 18.61
C LEU A 695 44.19 -5.92 19.37
N GLY A 696 43.16 -6.41 18.61
CA GLY A 696 41.84 -6.79 19.15
C GLY A 696 40.86 -5.62 19.28
N TYR A 697 41.27 -4.41 18.91
CA TYR A 697 40.40 -3.23 18.89
C TYR A 697 40.18 -2.73 17.47
N THR A 698 39.32 -1.75 17.35
CA THR A 698 38.98 -1.14 16.08
C THR A 698 39.34 0.34 16.03
N ALA A 699 39.60 0.84 14.83
CA ALA A 699 39.73 2.25 14.53
C ALA A 699 38.93 2.56 13.27
N THR A 700 38.58 3.82 13.06
CA THR A 700 37.81 4.23 11.87
C THR A 700 38.66 5.18 11.02
N LEU A 701 38.75 4.89 9.72
CA LEU A 701 39.24 5.83 8.73
C LEU A 701 38.08 6.67 8.18
N GLN A 702 38.26 7.96 8.12
CA GLN A 702 37.37 8.84 7.43
C GLN A 702 37.89 9.12 6.03
N ALA A 703 37.01 9.05 5.05
CA ALA A 703 37.33 9.35 3.66
C ALA A 703 36.74 10.71 3.26
N VAL A 704 37.56 11.59 2.75
CA VAL A 704 37.15 12.85 2.14
C VAL A 704 37.32 12.72 0.64
N ILE A 705 36.24 12.87 -0.09
CA ILE A 705 36.20 12.78 -1.57
C ILE A 705 36.01 14.18 -2.11
N GLU A 706 36.91 14.60 -2.98
CA GLU A 706 36.84 15.88 -3.68
C GLU A 706 36.68 15.69 -5.19
N PRO A 707 35.88 16.57 -5.83
CA PRO A 707 35.14 17.66 -5.21
C PRO A 707 33.94 17.15 -4.43
N ALA A 708 33.45 17.97 -3.48
CA ALA A 708 32.41 17.56 -2.53
C ALA A 708 31.05 17.26 -3.18
N ASP A 709 30.81 17.78 -4.36
CA ASP A 709 29.61 17.57 -5.20
C ASP A 709 29.77 16.46 -6.24
N ALA A 710 30.84 15.67 -6.19
CA ALA A 710 31.06 14.56 -7.10
C ALA A 710 29.99 13.48 -6.94
N ILE A 711 29.59 12.84 -8.04
CA ILE A 711 28.74 11.64 -8.05
C ILE A 711 29.58 10.38 -7.99
N GLY A 712 28.99 9.24 -7.57
CA GLY A 712 29.72 7.97 -7.47
C GLY A 712 30.73 7.98 -6.32
N ARG A 713 30.28 8.49 -5.17
CA ARG A 713 31.10 8.65 -3.95
C ARG A 713 31.14 7.39 -3.09
N GLU A 714 30.46 6.34 -3.49
CA GLU A 714 30.49 5.04 -2.83
C GLU A 714 31.91 4.50 -2.85
N LEU A 715 32.36 4.01 -1.72
CA LEU A 715 33.73 3.51 -1.56
C LEU A 715 33.73 2.01 -1.40
N ILE A 716 34.64 1.38 -2.13
CA ILE A 716 35.04 -0.01 -1.91
C ILE A 716 36.36 0.00 -1.14
N TRP A 717 36.30 -0.59 0.05
CA TRP A 717 37.46 -0.65 0.95
C TRP A 717 38.23 -1.97 0.77
N SER A 718 39.51 -1.90 0.88
CA SER A 718 40.39 -3.07 0.83
C SER A 718 41.63 -2.86 1.69
N SER A 719 42.16 -3.96 2.20
CA SER A 719 43.45 -4.00 2.90
C SER A 719 44.48 -4.77 2.07
N SER A 720 45.70 -4.27 1.96
CA SER A 720 46.78 -4.99 1.31
C SER A 720 47.23 -6.25 2.07
N ASP A 721 46.91 -6.32 3.38
CA ASP A 721 47.13 -7.52 4.20
C ASP A 721 46.04 -7.63 5.27
N PRO A 722 44.89 -8.30 4.95
CA PRO A 722 43.80 -8.50 5.91
C PRO A 722 44.19 -9.37 7.11
N ALA A 723 45.31 -10.10 7.06
CA ALA A 723 45.80 -10.85 8.23
C ALA A 723 46.46 -9.93 9.26
N VAL A 724 46.87 -8.75 8.86
CA VAL A 724 47.40 -7.70 9.74
C VAL A 724 46.26 -6.81 10.22
N ILE A 725 45.52 -6.20 9.27
CA ILE A 725 44.36 -5.35 9.56
C ILE A 725 43.29 -5.64 8.51
N GLU A 726 42.13 -6.02 8.96
CA GLU A 726 40.92 -6.12 8.17
C GLU A 726 40.19 -4.78 8.17
N VAL A 727 39.59 -4.42 7.03
CA VAL A 727 38.71 -3.24 6.87
C VAL A 727 37.35 -3.68 6.39
N ASP A 728 36.29 -3.10 7.00
CA ASP A 728 34.92 -3.33 6.53
C ASP A 728 34.50 -2.29 5.49
N ASP A 729 33.25 -2.42 4.99
CA ASP A 729 32.65 -1.54 3.97
C ASP A 729 32.36 -0.12 4.45
N THR A 730 32.52 0.14 5.75
CA THR A 730 32.33 1.47 6.38
C THR A 730 33.64 2.15 6.75
N GLY A 731 34.80 1.48 6.50
CA GLY A 731 36.11 2.00 6.83
C GLY A 731 36.56 1.74 8.28
N ILE A 732 35.89 0.79 8.96
CA ILE A 732 36.29 0.35 10.29
C ILE A 732 37.39 -0.70 10.15
N LEU A 733 38.53 -0.40 10.77
CA LEU A 733 39.72 -1.24 10.81
C LEU A 733 39.68 -2.16 12.02
N THR A 734 40.05 -3.41 11.86
CA THR A 734 40.24 -4.37 12.96
C THR A 734 41.62 -4.96 12.88
N ALA A 735 42.46 -4.72 13.90
CA ALA A 735 43.82 -5.29 13.96
C ALA A 735 43.79 -6.76 14.38
N ARG A 736 44.28 -7.63 13.49
CA ARG A 736 44.37 -9.09 13.71
C ARG A 736 45.76 -9.53 14.19
N SER A 737 46.81 -8.89 13.68
CA SER A 737 48.18 -9.15 14.08
C SER A 737 49.04 -7.89 14.00
N GLN A 738 50.23 -7.94 14.63
CA GLN A 738 51.21 -6.86 14.58
C GLN A 738 51.82 -6.78 13.17
N GLY A 739 51.87 -5.57 12.64
CA GLY A 739 52.41 -5.33 11.28
C GLY A 739 51.89 -4.01 10.71
N GLU A 740 52.29 -3.77 9.47
CA GLU A 740 51.86 -2.59 8.71
C GLU A 740 51.21 -3.04 7.40
N CYS A 741 50.14 -2.44 7.03
CA CYS A 741 49.50 -2.63 5.73
C CYS A 741 48.96 -1.31 5.19
N VAL A 742 48.58 -1.31 3.92
CA VAL A 742 47.92 -0.17 3.28
C VAL A 742 46.44 -0.44 3.15
N ILE A 743 45.65 0.46 3.63
CA ILE A 743 44.19 0.45 3.41
C ILE A 743 43.92 1.33 2.20
N THR A 744 43.11 0.82 1.29
CA THR A 744 42.71 1.52 0.08
C THR A 744 41.20 1.67 0.05
N ALA A 745 40.70 2.87 -0.24
CA ALA A 745 39.32 3.15 -0.55
C ALA A 745 39.22 3.59 -2.02
N THR A 746 38.44 2.87 -2.79
CA THR A 746 38.33 3.08 -4.24
C THR A 746 36.91 3.49 -4.57
N THR A 747 36.73 4.58 -5.30
CA THR A 747 35.42 5.02 -5.80
C THR A 747 35.00 4.24 -7.08
N ALA A 748 33.74 4.36 -7.49
CA ALA A 748 33.21 3.69 -8.69
C ALA A 748 33.98 4.04 -9.98
N ASN A 749 34.55 5.25 -10.09
CA ASN A 749 35.34 5.66 -11.24
C ASN A 749 36.85 5.26 -11.12
N GLY A 750 37.22 4.52 -10.09
CA GLY A 750 38.59 4.02 -9.88
C GLY A 750 39.54 5.00 -9.23
N THR A 751 39.04 6.11 -8.64
CA THR A 751 39.90 7.02 -7.88
C THR A 751 40.18 6.43 -6.50
N GLU A 752 41.43 6.36 -6.13
CA GLU A 752 41.89 5.68 -4.90
C GLU A 752 42.44 6.67 -3.89
N GLY A 753 42.17 6.38 -2.63
CA GLY A 753 42.82 6.96 -1.47
C GLY A 753 43.51 5.87 -0.64
N HIS A 754 44.67 6.18 -0.08
CA HIS A 754 45.45 5.23 0.67
C HIS A 754 45.77 5.77 2.05
N ALA A 755 45.81 4.88 3.03
CA ALA A 755 46.31 5.17 4.38
C ALA A 755 47.14 4.01 4.89
N VAL A 756 48.22 4.31 5.60
CA VAL A 756 49.01 3.31 6.27
C VAL A 756 48.37 2.97 7.61
N ALA A 757 48.08 1.70 7.82
CA ALA A 757 47.49 1.20 9.05
C ALA A 757 48.45 0.23 9.74
N ARG A 758 48.61 0.36 11.04
CA ARG A 758 49.52 -0.44 11.84
C ARG A 758 48.78 -1.17 12.93
N GLY A 759 48.89 -2.47 12.94
CA GLY A 759 48.49 -3.29 14.06
C GLY A 759 49.55 -3.18 15.16
N VAL A 760 49.21 -2.55 16.26
CA VAL A 760 50.18 -2.25 17.31
C VAL A 760 49.87 -2.98 18.61
N LYS A 761 50.92 -3.44 19.29
CA LYS A 761 50.76 -3.87 20.67
C LYS A 761 50.80 -2.64 21.56
N VAL A 762 49.80 -2.50 22.40
CA VAL A 762 49.75 -1.47 23.42
C VAL A 762 50.07 -2.11 24.75
N GLN A 763 51.07 -1.55 25.40
CA GLN A 763 51.49 -2.00 26.70
C GLN A 763 50.65 -1.36 27.81
N VAL A 764 50.66 -2.04 28.98
CA VAL A 764 50.05 -1.50 30.19
C VAL A 764 50.90 -0.33 30.67
N GLU A 765 50.32 0.84 30.75
CA GLU A 765 50.99 2.06 31.24
C GLU A 765 50.91 2.21 32.75
N SER A 766 49.78 1.78 33.35
CA SER A 766 49.59 1.83 34.79
C SER A 766 48.63 0.78 35.29
N ILE A 767 48.80 0.38 36.52
CA ILE A 767 47.91 -0.51 37.27
C ILE A 767 47.46 0.25 38.51
N SER A 768 46.19 0.24 38.80
CA SER A 768 45.59 0.78 40.01
C SER A 768 44.94 -0.36 40.80
N LEU A 769 45.22 -0.38 42.07
CA LEU A 769 44.74 -1.40 43.00
C LEU A 769 43.85 -0.78 44.07
N THR A 770 42.78 -1.48 44.43
CA THR A 770 41.86 -1.06 45.50
C THR A 770 41.43 -2.27 46.32
N PRO A 771 41.73 -2.33 47.62
CA PRO A 771 42.46 -1.34 48.45
C PRO A 771 43.97 -1.38 48.19
N THR A 772 44.70 -0.31 48.54
CA THR A 772 46.17 -0.21 48.49
C THR A 772 46.84 -0.63 49.82
N GLU A 773 46.04 -0.78 50.87
CA GLU A 773 46.46 -1.24 52.19
C GLU A 773 45.45 -2.26 52.71
N ILE A 774 45.92 -3.36 53.25
CA ILE A 774 45.11 -4.42 53.84
C ILE A 774 45.61 -4.70 55.26
N GLU A 775 44.73 -4.50 56.25
CA GLU A 775 44.99 -4.95 57.62
C GLU A 775 44.01 -6.07 57.94
N ALA A 776 44.51 -7.27 58.18
CA ALA A 776 43.67 -8.42 58.46
C ALA A 776 44.37 -9.50 59.28
N VAL A 777 43.64 -10.32 59.94
CA VAL A 777 44.13 -11.44 60.70
C VAL A 777 44.47 -12.65 59.81
N GLU A 778 45.35 -13.51 60.25
CA GLU A 778 45.69 -14.75 59.55
C GLU A 778 44.46 -15.57 59.17
N GLY A 779 44.43 -16.05 57.93
CA GLY A 779 43.31 -16.81 57.35
C GLY A 779 42.28 -15.94 56.64
N THR A 780 42.46 -14.61 56.61
CA THR A 780 41.57 -13.68 55.92
C THR A 780 41.92 -13.64 54.42
N GLU A 781 40.91 -13.68 53.55
CA GLU A 781 41.02 -13.41 52.11
C GLU A 781 40.37 -12.07 51.80
N VAL A 782 41.06 -11.21 51.07
CA VAL A 782 40.61 -9.91 50.65
C VAL A 782 40.64 -9.80 49.13
N SER A 783 39.50 -9.45 48.52
CA SER A 783 39.45 -9.17 47.07
C SER A 783 40.02 -7.79 46.78
N VAL A 784 40.86 -7.73 45.77
CA VAL A 784 41.48 -6.50 45.28
C VAL A 784 40.92 -6.22 43.87
N ASP A 785 40.26 -5.07 43.72
CA ASP A 785 39.87 -4.58 42.40
C ASP A 785 41.13 -4.06 41.68
N VAL A 786 41.31 -4.51 40.45
CA VAL A 786 42.47 -4.13 39.63
C VAL A 786 41.97 -3.43 38.35
N VAL A 787 42.44 -2.22 38.14
CA VAL A 787 42.22 -1.48 36.93
C VAL A 787 43.51 -1.32 36.17
N VAL A 788 43.51 -1.78 34.93
CA VAL A 788 44.66 -1.67 34.02
C VAL A 788 44.39 -0.53 33.03
N SER A 789 45.35 0.35 32.86
CA SER A 789 45.27 1.46 31.91
C SER A 789 46.43 1.42 30.92
N PRO A 790 46.18 1.68 29.64
CA PRO A 790 44.86 1.91 29.03
C PRO A 790 44.03 0.60 28.98
N GLU A 791 42.70 0.76 28.95
CA GLU A 791 41.77 -0.36 28.89
C GLU A 791 41.99 -1.22 27.62
N TYR A 792 42.54 -0.63 26.56
CA TYR A 792 42.88 -1.29 25.29
C TYR A 792 44.34 -1.86 25.27
N ALA A 793 44.99 -2.03 26.39
CA ALA A 793 46.28 -2.75 26.46
C ALA A 793 46.12 -4.18 25.89
N THR A 794 47.04 -4.61 25.04
CA THR A 794 46.97 -5.88 24.29
C THR A 794 47.04 -7.11 25.19
N ASP A 795 47.89 -7.05 26.20
CA ASP A 795 48.01 -8.12 27.19
C ASP A 795 47.81 -7.52 28.59
N LYS A 796 46.71 -7.85 29.20
CA LYS A 796 46.33 -7.39 30.56
C LYS A 796 46.65 -8.42 31.63
N SER A 797 47.40 -9.47 31.27
CA SER A 797 47.82 -10.48 32.21
C SER A 797 48.72 -9.86 33.32
N LEU A 798 48.47 -10.25 34.53
CA LEU A 798 49.12 -9.71 35.70
C LEU A 798 49.89 -10.79 36.45
N ILE A 799 51.11 -10.44 36.91
CA ILE A 799 51.95 -11.27 37.74
C ILE A 799 51.87 -10.73 39.14
N TRP A 800 51.45 -11.55 40.07
CA TRP A 800 51.34 -11.25 41.48
C TRP A 800 52.54 -11.82 42.25
N ALA A 801 53.19 -11.00 43.01
CA ALA A 801 54.31 -11.41 43.80
C ALA A 801 54.24 -10.86 45.25
N SER A 802 54.62 -11.62 46.19
CA SER A 802 54.68 -11.21 47.59
C SER A 802 56.18 -11.12 48.09
N SER A 803 56.51 -10.05 48.79
CA SER A 803 57.81 -9.90 49.42
C SER A 803 58.06 -10.92 50.54
N HIS A 804 56.94 -11.37 51.18
CA HIS A 804 56.99 -12.32 52.28
C HIS A 804 55.75 -13.27 52.20
N THR A 805 55.91 -14.36 51.50
CA THR A 805 54.85 -15.33 51.28
C THR A 805 54.33 -16.08 52.51
N SER A 806 55.06 -15.96 53.61
CA SER A 806 54.69 -16.40 54.93
C SER A 806 53.74 -15.44 55.68
N ILE A 807 53.59 -14.23 55.19
CA ILE A 807 52.72 -13.19 55.76
C ILE A 807 51.48 -12.95 54.89
N ALA A 808 51.71 -12.82 53.58
CA ALA A 808 50.62 -12.65 52.64
C ALA A 808 50.96 -13.36 51.31
N ARG A 809 49.95 -13.89 50.65
CA ARG A 809 49.99 -14.42 49.28
C ARG A 809 48.94 -13.76 48.46
N ALA A 810 49.20 -13.60 47.21
CA ALA A 810 48.20 -13.06 46.26
C ALA A 810 48.19 -13.89 45.00
N ASP A 811 46.98 -14.12 44.48
CA ASP A 811 46.73 -14.72 43.20
C ASP A 811 45.40 -14.24 42.64
N ASN A 812 45.40 -13.83 41.36
CA ASN A 812 44.20 -13.49 40.58
C ASN A 812 43.23 -12.50 41.30
N GLY A 813 43.77 -11.48 41.97
CA GLY A 813 42.98 -10.44 42.63
C GLY A 813 42.51 -10.80 44.05
N ILE A 814 42.98 -11.92 44.61
CA ILE A 814 42.73 -12.30 46.00
C ILE A 814 44.03 -12.29 46.79
N VAL A 815 44.05 -11.51 47.84
CA VAL A 815 45.14 -11.45 48.79
C VAL A 815 44.76 -12.28 50.04
N SER A 816 45.52 -13.31 50.33
CA SER A 816 45.32 -14.20 51.52
C SER A 816 46.37 -13.85 52.55
N VAL A 817 45.97 -13.44 53.73
CA VAL A 817 46.88 -13.19 54.86
C VAL A 817 47.22 -14.50 55.54
N THR A 818 48.49 -14.88 55.60
CA THR A 818 48.97 -16.19 56.04
C THR A 818 49.82 -16.13 57.29
N GLY A 819 50.05 -14.97 57.85
CA GLY A 819 50.87 -14.82 59.10
C GLY A 819 50.96 -13.38 59.56
N GLU A 820 51.54 -13.15 60.72
CA GLU A 820 51.79 -11.81 61.37
C GLU A 820 53.01 -11.10 60.75
N GLY A 821 52.90 -9.81 60.57
CA GLY A 821 53.91 -8.98 60.00
C GLY A 821 53.53 -8.14 58.82
N GLU A 822 54.47 -7.52 58.15
CA GLU A 822 54.23 -6.70 56.96
C GLU A 822 54.75 -7.41 55.71
N ALA A 823 53.94 -7.42 54.66
CA ALA A 823 54.27 -7.90 53.30
C ALA A 823 53.84 -6.91 52.28
N GLU A 824 54.56 -6.74 51.23
CA GLU A 824 54.21 -5.99 50.08
C GLU A 824 53.79 -6.97 48.95
N ILE A 825 52.60 -6.83 48.44
CA ILE A 825 52.12 -7.53 47.23
C ILE A 825 52.39 -6.62 46.04
N THR A 826 53.23 -7.05 45.14
CA THR A 826 53.50 -6.34 43.89
C THR A 826 52.72 -7.00 42.76
N VAL A 827 51.96 -6.21 42.01
CA VAL A 827 51.22 -6.63 40.81
C VAL A 827 51.93 -5.98 39.62
N THR A 828 52.44 -6.80 38.72
CA THR A 828 53.21 -6.32 37.58
C THR A 828 52.55 -6.82 36.29
N ALA A 829 52.44 -5.95 35.26
CA ALA A 829 51.95 -6.37 33.96
C ALA A 829 52.90 -7.41 33.32
N ALA A 830 52.31 -8.46 32.76
CA ALA A 830 53.08 -9.53 32.13
C ALA A 830 53.58 -9.16 30.73
N ASP A 831 53.11 -8.08 30.16
CA ASP A 831 53.37 -7.60 28.80
C ASP A 831 54.80 -7.10 28.55
N GLY A 832 55.61 -7.02 29.58
CA GLY A 832 57.00 -6.55 29.53
C GLY A 832 57.14 -5.04 29.54
N GLY A 833 56.08 -4.26 29.68
CA GLY A 833 56.09 -2.78 29.78
C GLY A 833 56.58 -2.26 31.16
N GLY A 834 56.59 -3.14 32.16
CA GLY A 834 57.12 -2.82 33.52
C GLY A 834 56.15 -2.04 34.41
N ALA A 835 54.91 -1.83 34.00
CA ALA A 835 53.87 -1.21 34.84
C ALA A 835 53.62 -2.08 36.08
N SER A 836 53.67 -1.51 37.26
CA SER A 836 53.46 -2.21 38.51
C SER A 836 52.76 -1.35 39.56
N ALA A 837 52.09 -1.99 40.48
CA ALA A 837 51.49 -1.36 41.63
C ALA A 837 51.62 -2.27 42.87
N THR A 838 51.52 -1.69 44.03
CA THR A 838 51.78 -2.42 45.28
C THR A 838 50.66 -2.26 46.26
N ILE A 839 50.45 -3.29 47.08
CA ILE A 839 49.54 -3.30 48.21
C ILE A 839 50.36 -3.61 49.45
N LEU A 840 50.27 -2.76 50.47
CA LEU A 840 50.82 -3.07 51.77
C LEU A 840 49.86 -3.92 52.56
N VAL A 841 50.33 -5.09 53.00
CA VAL A 841 49.52 -6.02 53.79
C VAL A 841 50.09 -6.16 55.17
N THR A 842 49.33 -5.84 56.18
CA THR A 842 49.66 -6.00 57.60
C THR A 842 48.85 -7.18 58.15
N GLY A 843 49.53 -8.27 58.35
CA GLY A 843 48.96 -9.43 59.04
C GLY A 843 48.97 -9.21 60.57
N LEU A 844 47.83 -9.22 61.19
CA LEU A 844 47.62 -9.02 62.57
C LEU A 844 47.65 -10.37 63.35
N SER A 845 48.21 -10.37 64.57
CA SER A 845 48.11 -11.52 65.43
C SER A 845 46.66 -11.75 65.91
N GLY A 846 46.11 -12.93 65.57
CA GLY A 846 44.71 -13.24 65.87
C GLY A 846 44.46 -13.38 67.36
N ILE A 847 44.00 -12.35 68.01
CA ILE A 847 43.21 -12.50 69.20
C ILE A 847 41.78 -12.45 68.80
N ALA A 848 41.06 -13.57 68.94
CA ALA A 848 39.65 -13.67 68.68
C ALA A 848 38.86 -12.75 69.60
N GLU A 849 38.62 -11.52 69.19
CA GLU A 849 37.52 -10.78 69.75
C GLU A 849 36.23 -11.36 69.16
N THR A 850 35.50 -12.04 70.01
CA THR A 850 34.11 -12.36 69.75
C THR A 850 33.34 -11.07 69.63
N ARG A 851 33.29 -10.51 68.37
CA ARG A 851 32.31 -9.49 68.04
C ARG A 851 30.94 -10.18 68.13
N SER A 852 30.15 -9.76 69.07
CA SER A 852 28.72 -10.01 69.13
C SER A 852 28.14 -9.71 67.73
N ALA A 853 27.55 -10.74 67.13
CA ALA A 853 26.88 -10.58 65.84
C ALA A 853 25.90 -9.41 65.93
N ALA A 854 26.13 -8.39 65.15
CA ALA A 854 25.22 -7.25 65.09
C ALA A 854 23.91 -7.73 64.51
N CYS A 855 22.82 -7.71 65.30
CA CYS A 855 21.48 -8.01 64.84
C CYS A 855 20.85 -6.77 64.24
N TRP A 856 20.14 -6.93 63.16
CA TRP A 856 19.56 -5.85 62.41
C TRP A 856 18.04 -5.90 62.36
N ASP A 857 17.39 -4.75 62.58
CA ASP A 857 15.98 -4.61 62.26
C ASP A 857 15.83 -4.35 60.75
N VAL A 858 15.07 -5.20 60.07
CA VAL A 858 14.90 -5.18 58.62
C VAL A 858 13.55 -4.56 58.28
N THR A 859 13.52 -3.54 57.45
CA THR A 859 12.30 -2.95 56.94
C THR A 859 12.28 -3.01 55.42
N ASP A 860 11.12 -3.14 54.80
CA ASP A 860 10.96 -2.97 53.39
C ASP A 860 10.96 -1.48 52.98
N LEU A 861 10.87 -1.21 51.68
CA LEU A 861 10.87 0.17 51.16
C LEU A 861 9.60 0.95 51.54
N SER A 862 8.53 0.28 52.02
CA SER A 862 7.31 0.93 52.51
C SER A 862 7.45 1.35 54.00
N GLY A 863 8.56 0.96 54.63
CA GLY A 863 8.80 1.20 56.07
C GLY A 863 8.21 0.15 57.00
N THR A 864 7.68 -0.95 56.45
CA THR A 864 7.13 -2.05 57.23
C THR A 864 8.27 -2.94 57.76
N THR A 865 8.30 -3.22 59.07
CA THR A 865 9.31 -4.11 59.64
C THR A 865 9.07 -5.55 59.18
N VAL A 866 10.02 -6.12 58.49
CA VAL A 866 10.00 -7.48 57.92
C VAL A 866 10.51 -8.49 58.93
N VAL A 867 11.63 -8.17 59.59
CA VAL A 867 12.26 -8.98 60.65
C VAL A 867 12.90 -8.03 61.67
N LYS A 868 12.80 -8.38 62.96
CA LYS A 868 13.57 -7.71 64.04
C LYS A 868 14.73 -8.61 64.47
N ASP A 869 15.82 -7.98 64.85
CA ASP A 869 17.02 -8.66 65.36
C ASP A 869 17.58 -9.72 64.41
N ALA A 870 17.56 -9.46 63.10
CA ALA A 870 18.04 -10.36 62.09
C ALA A 870 19.57 -10.52 62.16
N ASP A 871 20.04 -11.73 62.29
CA ASP A 871 21.43 -12.12 62.09
C ASP A 871 21.79 -12.31 60.61
N ALA A 872 23.04 -12.61 60.32
CA ALA A 872 23.52 -12.81 58.95
C ALA A 872 22.81 -13.92 58.19
N ASP A 873 22.37 -14.96 58.86
CA ASP A 873 21.68 -16.09 58.21
C ASP A 873 20.21 -15.75 57.96
N THR A 874 19.59 -15.01 58.86
CA THR A 874 18.24 -14.49 58.66
C THR A 874 18.20 -13.48 57.55
N LEU A 875 19.18 -12.61 57.35
CA LEU A 875 19.33 -11.70 56.24
C LEU A 875 19.47 -12.45 54.88
N ARG A 876 20.22 -13.55 54.88
CA ARG A 876 20.33 -14.44 53.70
C ARG A 876 19.03 -15.21 53.41
N ALA A 877 18.17 -15.36 54.35
CA ALA A 877 16.89 -16.10 54.14
C ALA A 877 15.75 -15.19 53.66
N LEU A 878 15.93 -13.89 53.65
CA LEU A 878 14.92 -12.94 53.14
C LEU A 878 14.50 -13.20 51.66
N PRO A 879 13.30 -12.95 51.24
CA PRO A 879 12.93 -12.97 49.81
C PRO A 879 13.77 -12.01 48.97
N LYS A 880 13.91 -12.23 47.67
CA LYS A 880 14.59 -11.25 46.78
C LYS A 880 13.90 -9.89 46.83
N GLY A 881 14.65 -8.84 47.18
CA GLY A 881 14.13 -7.49 47.34
C GLY A 881 15.19 -6.51 47.85
N VAL A 882 14.75 -5.29 48.05
CA VAL A 882 15.55 -4.22 48.63
C VAL A 882 15.01 -3.91 50.00
N TYR A 883 15.88 -3.94 51.01
CA TYR A 883 15.55 -3.72 52.41
C TYR A 883 16.39 -2.61 53.02
N ILE A 884 15.90 -2.01 54.09
CA ILE A 884 16.62 -1.10 54.96
C ILE A 884 16.94 -1.82 56.27
N LEU A 885 18.20 -1.97 56.58
CA LEU A 885 18.69 -2.53 57.84
C LEU A 885 18.97 -1.42 58.83
N ARG A 886 18.50 -1.56 60.08
CA ARG A 886 18.76 -0.62 61.15
C ARG A 886 19.31 -1.34 62.38
N ASN A 887 20.37 -0.79 62.94
CA ASN A 887 20.91 -1.20 64.24
C ASN A 887 21.32 0.07 64.99
N GLY A 888 20.49 0.50 65.92
CA GLY A 888 20.66 1.78 66.61
C GLY A 888 20.62 2.96 65.63
N ASN A 889 21.71 3.72 65.54
CA ASN A 889 21.85 4.87 64.62
C ASN A 889 22.40 4.47 63.24
N GLU A 890 22.74 3.22 63.02
CA GLU A 890 23.29 2.75 61.74
C GLU A 890 22.14 2.30 60.81
N VAL A 891 22.15 2.80 59.56
CA VAL A 891 21.16 2.46 58.57
C VAL A 891 21.88 2.04 57.33
N ARG A 892 21.54 0.83 56.80
CA ARG A 892 22.16 0.27 55.58
C ARG A 892 21.08 -0.18 54.58
N LYS A 893 21.38 -0.04 53.30
CA LYS A 893 20.58 -0.66 52.27
C LYS A 893 21.08 -2.10 52.03
N TYR A 894 20.17 -3.05 52.06
CA TYR A 894 20.46 -4.44 51.73
C TYR A 894 19.65 -4.89 50.52
N VAL A 895 20.34 -5.48 49.57
CA VAL A 895 19.69 -6.00 48.33
C VAL A 895 19.98 -7.48 48.29
N ARG A 896 18.91 -8.24 48.22
CA ARG A 896 18.99 -9.70 48.06
C ARG A 896 18.55 -10.16 46.70
#